data_390c30be3722335556fb4618b49dab10
#
_entry.id   390c30be3722335556fb4618b49dab10
#
_cell.length_a   1.000
_cell.length_b   1.000
_cell.length_c   1.000
_cell.angle_alpha   90.00
_cell.angle_beta   90.00
_cell.angle_gamma   90.00
#
_symmetry.space_group_name_H-M   'P 1'
#
loop_
_entity.id
_entity.type
_entity.pdbx_description
1 polymer ?
#
loop_
_entity_poly.entity_id
_entity_poly.type
_entity_poly.pdbx_seq_one_letter_code
_entity_poly.pdbx_strand_id
1 'polypeptide(L)'
;MEKLQQFAIGQRWLSDTETELGLGVLIDVDERSVSILFPKSDETRVYARSNAPLSRIVFNANDELQDQEGTIWTVESVEDRNGVVRYHVVRTLEDGTEERKALNETRVGATIQLSKPLDRLLASQIDYKEWYDLRIEALLMQANMQTSPLRGLVGSRVGLIPHQLYIAHEVGQRFAPRVLLADEVGLGKTIEAGLIIHQQLKTGRSERILILVPDSLQYQWMIEMRRRFNLEFSLFDLARTASIKEHDPDLNPFLTEQRIIASVDLMVDHEDLREQAIEAGFDLLVVDEAHHLMWSEEEGGNDRYDLVEELAEKTPGVLLLTATPEQLGVESHFARLRLLDPQRFSSLDRFLDEEEQYQHTAKIAEVLMSDLPLEAEHFTAIESLLGHAIEDTPEQRFRAIHELLDRHGTGRILFRNTREAIQGFPGRDCQPAPLPAPENWSKDGKLREQMWPEESQLDGSWMETDPRVMWLMEKLRTDLKHKKVLLIARSGPVVEALENVLRLHAGIRTAMFHEGMSLLERDQAAAYFAEESYGAQILLCSEIGSEGRNFQFASDLILFDLPANPDVLEQRIGRLDRIGQENRIQIHVPYLMSTAQERMFRWYNEALNIFSNISPTAQTLQENFIVALKDCLLADKGQEFEDLLEEVSVQREALEAELQEGRDRLLEYNSCRPVVAQEIVNALEDYDDNTTLPMFMKRFMASTNIDFDEQSNGTVIIKPTDQMQVQGLTLDEEGMTATFYRDQAQIREDAQYLTLEHPFTESVMEMINTQGFGSTNVAVLKSAALPQGSVLMEVWFKVDVVAPKALNLPSSLPQQLIRVLLSEKGQDLSQKIAPEILKPYLHHLDGNSCRQVVKARREVIEARYQQALELARSALPNFKQQAKEVYGNKWQYEIDRLTYLKQFNPSIREDEIARLQKLQKEGLSLLEGLSVTPEAIQVMVVVKP
;
A
#
# COMPACT_ATOMS: atom_id res chain seq x y z
N MET A 1 -12.45 -9.42 -16.84
CA MET A 1 -12.24 -8.32 -17.81
C MET A 1 -12.87 -7.07 -17.20
N GLU A 2 -12.08 -6.14 -16.74
CA GLU A 2 -12.53 -4.87 -16.19
C GLU A 2 -13.50 -4.19 -17.13
N LYS A 3 -14.62 -3.65 -16.59
CA LYS A 3 -15.34 -2.60 -17.28
C LYS A 3 -14.41 -1.38 -17.30
N LEU A 4 -13.58 -1.26 -18.34
CA LEU A 4 -12.95 -0.01 -18.70
C LEU A 4 -14.04 1.06 -18.60
N GLN A 5 -13.83 2.11 -17.82
CA GLN A 5 -14.69 3.29 -17.84
C GLN A 5 -14.96 3.61 -19.30
N GLN A 6 -16.23 3.64 -19.71
CA GLN A 6 -16.58 3.88 -21.10
C GLN A 6 -16.35 5.37 -21.40
N PHE A 7 -15.12 5.70 -21.73
CA PHE A 7 -14.78 7.03 -22.18
C PHE A 7 -15.35 7.24 -23.59
N ALA A 8 -16.09 8.33 -23.77
CA ALA A 8 -16.63 8.77 -25.06
C ALA A 8 -16.36 10.26 -25.26
N ILE A 9 -15.88 10.64 -26.46
CA ILE A 9 -15.57 12.03 -26.79
C ILE A 9 -16.78 12.92 -26.52
N GLY A 10 -16.56 14.02 -25.81
CA GLY A 10 -17.59 14.97 -25.42
C GLY A 10 -18.12 14.81 -23.99
N GLN A 11 -17.71 13.77 -23.28
CA GLN A 11 -18.02 13.59 -21.86
C GLN A 11 -17.39 14.66 -20.98
N ARG A 12 -18.00 14.93 -19.83
CA ARG A 12 -17.50 15.85 -18.82
C ARG A 12 -16.85 15.10 -17.66
N TRP A 13 -15.61 15.48 -17.35
CA TRP A 13 -14.79 14.87 -16.32
C TRP A 13 -14.14 15.91 -15.42
N LEU A 14 -14.01 15.61 -14.15
CA LEU A 14 -13.26 16.38 -13.16
C LEU A 14 -11.94 15.65 -12.88
N SER A 15 -10.83 16.39 -12.85
CA SER A 15 -9.58 15.81 -12.33
C SER A 15 -9.65 15.72 -10.82
N ASP A 16 -9.43 14.51 -10.28
CA ASP A 16 -9.43 14.27 -8.83
C ASP A 16 -8.24 14.92 -8.13
N THR A 17 -7.23 15.29 -8.87
CA THR A 17 -5.92 15.75 -8.41
C THR A 17 -5.66 17.22 -8.74
N GLU A 18 -6.16 17.70 -9.86
CA GLU A 18 -6.07 19.10 -10.32
C GLU A 18 -7.47 19.73 -10.36
N THR A 19 -8.16 19.76 -9.25
CA THR A 19 -9.56 20.23 -9.16
C THR A 19 -9.73 21.71 -9.56
N GLU A 20 -8.65 22.51 -9.47
CA GLU A 20 -8.59 23.91 -9.93
C GLU A 20 -8.78 24.08 -11.43
N LEU A 21 -8.49 23.06 -12.24
CA LEU A 21 -8.73 23.04 -13.69
C LEU A 21 -10.23 23.12 -14.02
N GLY A 22 -11.09 22.73 -13.07
CA GLY A 22 -12.55 22.71 -13.22
C GLY A 22 -13.03 21.53 -14.06
N LEU A 23 -14.21 21.69 -14.69
CA LEU A 23 -14.85 20.61 -15.45
C LEU A 23 -14.26 20.54 -16.87
N GLY A 24 -13.55 19.44 -17.14
CA GLY A 24 -12.93 19.16 -18.43
C GLY A 24 -13.87 18.51 -19.44
N VAL A 25 -13.55 18.56 -20.71
CA VAL A 25 -14.22 17.86 -21.82
C VAL A 25 -13.27 16.84 -22.40
N LEU A 26 -13.72 15.61 -22.51
CA LEU A 26 -12.98 14.57 -23.19
C LEU A 26 -12.93 14.87 -24.69
N ILE A 27 -11.76 15.15 -25.22
CA ILE A 27 -11.56 15.55 -26.62
C ILE A 27 -11.01 14.43 -27.48
N ASP A 28 -10.30 13.48 -26.88
CA ASP A 28 -9.73 12.36 -27.60
C ASP A 28 -9.68 11.12 -26.70
N VAL A 29 -9.87 9.93 -27.30
CA VAL A 29 -9.86 8.63 -26.63
C VAL A 29 -9.11 7.66 -27.51
N ASP A 30 -7.98 7.22 -27.02
CA ASP A 30 -7.21 6.16 -27.63
C ASP A 30 -7.37 4.83 -26.86
N GLU A 31 -6.78 3.74 -27.33
CA GLU A 31 -6.85 2.45 -26.65
C GLU A 31 -6.27 2.52 -25.23
N ARG A 32 -5.28 3.38 -24.99
CA ARG A 32 -4.50 3.44 -23.74
C ARG A 32 -4.52 4.79 -23.04
N SER A 33 -4.88 5.86 -23.75
CA SER A 33 -4.91 7.22 -23.20
C SER A 33 -6.22 7.93 -23.43
N VAL A 34 -6.47 8.96 -22.64
CA VAL A 34 -7.59 9.89 -22.80
C VAL A 34 -7.07 11.32 -22.66
N SER A 35 -7.50 12.20 -23.57
CA SER A 35 -7.12 13.62 -23.55
C SER A 35 -8.30 14.47 -23.13
N ILE A 36 -8.12 15.29 -22.11
CA ILE A 36 -9.15 16.16 -21.56
C ILE A 36 -8.72 17.62 -21.71
N LEU A 37 -9.54 18.40 -22.36
CA LEU A 37 -9.42 19.86 -22.41
C LEU A 37 -10.17 20.46 -21.21
N PHE A 38 -9.50 21.28 -20.42
CA PHE A 38 -10.07 22.05 -19.33
C PHE A 38 -10.31 23.50 -19.76
N PRO A 39 -11.54 23.87 -20.13
CA PRO A 39 -11.82 25.19 -20.71
C PRO A 39 -11.56 26.36 -19.77
N LYS A 40 -11.53 26.11 -18.45
CA LYS A 40 -11.28 27.14 -17.43
C LYS A 40 -9.83 27.64 -17.47
N SER A 41 -8.87 26.75 -17.70
CA SER A 41 -7.42 27.06 -17.76
C SER A 41 -6.88 27.08 -19.17
N ASP A 42 -7.67 26.66 -20.17
CA ASP A 42 -7.27 26.43 -21.56
C ASP A 42 -6.10 25.44 -21.70
N GLU A 43 -6.11 24.42 -20.83
CA GLU A 43 -5.07 23.41 -20.79
C GLU A 43 -5.62 22.03 -21.17
N THR A 44 -4.81 21.24 -21.86
CA THR A 44 -5.11 19.85 -22.17
C THR A 44 -4.23 18.94 -21.33
N ARG A 45 -4.83 17.92 -20.72
CA ARG A 45 -4.14 16.86 -19.96
C ARG A 45 -4.36 15.52 -20.62
N VAL A 46 -3.33 14.70 -20.63
CA VAL A 46 -3.38 13.31 -21.08
C VAL A 46 -3.27 12.40 -19.88
N TYR A 47 -4.19 11.44 -19.76
CA TYR A 47 -4.25 10.46 -18.67
C TYR A 47 -4.22 9.06 -19.24
N ALA A 48 -3.61 8.13 -18.49
CA ALA A 48 -3.69 6.71 -18.80
C ALA A 48 -5.13 6.20 -18.60
N ARG A 49 -5.70 5.56 -19.64
CA ARG A 49 -7.11 5.14 -19.66
C ARG A 49 -7.47 4.15 -18.56
N SER A 50 -6.54 3.28 -18.17
CA SER A 50 -6.78 2.23 -17.15
C SER A 50 -6.92 2.77 -15.74
N ASN A 51 -6.20 3.85 -15.40
CA ASN A 51 -6.10 4.37 -14.04
C ASN A 51 -6.20 5.90 -13.96
N ALA A 52 -6.95 6.51 -14.89
CA ALA A 52 -7.10 7.96 -14.91
C ALA A 52 -7.71 8.47 -13.60
N PRO A 53 -7.07 9.44 -12.91
CA PRO A 53 -7.62 10.07 -11.70
C PRO A 53 -8.71 11.08 -12.09
N LEU A 54 -9.79 10.56 -12.64
CA LEU A 54 -10.88 11.33 -13.22
C LEU A 54 -12.23 10.86 -12.70
N SER A 55 -13.05 11.80 -12.24
CA SER A 55 -14.43 11.56 -11.84
C SER A 55 -15.40 12.02 -12.91
N ARG A 56 -16.27 11.10 -13.35
CA ARG A 56 -17.33 11.38 -14.34
C ARG A 56 -18.42 12.24 -13.72
N ILE A 57 -18.76 13.36 -14.34
CA ILE A 57 -19.82 14.25 -13.87
C ILE A 57 -21.03 14.12 -14.80
N VAL A 58 -22.15 13.72 -14.24
CA VAL A 58 -23.46 13.62 -14.90
C VAL A 58 -24.50 14.31 -14.02
N PHE A 59 -25.29 15.20 -14.59
CA PHE A 59 -26.40 15.85 -13.91
C PHE A 59 -27.66 14.99 -14.03
N ASN A 60 -28.42 14.89 -12.96
CA ASN A 60 -29.66 14.14 -12.92
C ASN A 60 -30.87 15.07 -13.10
N ALA A 61 -32.07 14.49 -13.23
CA ALA A 61 -33.28 15.29 -13.28
C ALA A 61 -33.43 16.14 -12.00
N ASN A 62 -33.75 17.40 -12.17
CA ASN A 62 -33.82 18.50 -11.18
C ASN A 62 -32.48 19.06 -10.72
N ASP A 63 -31.36 18.65 -11.29
CA ASP A 63 -30.09 19.34 -11.08
C ASP A 63 -30.07 20.67 -11.83
N GLU A 64 -29.42 21.66 -11.26
CA GLU A 64 -29.11 22.88 -11.97
C GLU A 64 -27.76 22.73 -12.69
N LEU A 65 -27.74 23.03 -13.97
CA LEU A 65 -26.51 23.10 -14.75
C LEU A 65 -26.36 24.49 -15.39
N GLN A 66 -25.13 24.93 -15.54
CA GLN A 66 -24.81 26.15 -16.26
C GLN A 66 -24.35 25.78 -17.67
N ASP A 67 -24.84 26.47 -18.69
CA ASP A 67 -24.33 26.32 -20.04
C ASP A 67 -23.05 27.17 -20.26
N GLN A 68 -22.44 27.03 -21.44
CA GLN A 68 -21.20 27.78 -21.78
C GLN A 68 -21.41 29.30 -21.83
N GLU A 69 -22.67 29.74 -21.97
CA GLU A 69 -23.03 31.17 -22.03
C GLU A 69 -23.31 31.73 -20.63
N GLY A 70 -23.17 30.89 -19.59
CA GLY A 70 -23.39 31.29 -18.20
C GLY A 70 -24.85 31.21 -17.74
N THR A 71 -25.75 30.74 -18.59
CA THR A 71 -27.17 30.60 -18.26
C THR A 71 -27.42 29.37 -17.41
N ILE A 72 -28.16 29.53 -16.31
CA ILE A 72 -28.54 28.43 -15.42
C ILE A 72 -29.84 27.79 -15.92
N TRP A 73 -29.82 26.47 -15.98
CA TRP A 73 -30.89 25.61 -16.43
C TRP A 73 -31.18 24.53 -15.41
N THR A 74 -32.43 24.12 -15.27
CA THR A 74 -32.85 22.95 -14.49
C THR A 74 -33.03 21.76 -15.43
N VAL A 75 -32.44 20.61 -15.10
CA VAL A 75 -32.56 19.37 -15.90
C VAL A 75 -33.94 18.75 -15.68
N GLU A 76 -34.74 18.60 -16.73
CA GLU A 76 -36.03 17.88 -16.69
C GLU A 76 -35.85 16.36 -16.88
N SER A 77 -35.00 15.98 -17.84
CA SER A 77 -34.71 14.57 -18.12
C SER A 77 -33.35 14.42 -18.78
N VAL A 78 -32.81 13.20 -18.71
CA VAL A 78 -31.48 12.84 -19.17
C VAL A 78 -31.58 11.70 -20.18
N GLU A 79 -30.95 11.83 -21.34
CA GLU A 79 -30.93 10.82 -22.40
C GLU A 79 -29.48 10.42 -22.66
N ASP A 80 -29.13 9.15 -22.46
CA ASP A 80 -27.80 8.64 -22.85
C ASP A 80 -27.76 8.35 -24.34
N ARG A 81 -26.73 8.85 -25.03
CA ARG A 81 -26.46 8.62 -26.45
C ARG A 81 -25.05 8.11 -26.65
N ASN A 82 -24.87 6.81 -26.60
CA ASN A 82 -23.57 6.15 -26.76
C ASN A 82 -22.52 6.64 -25.76
N GLY A 83 -22.92 6.75 -24.49
CA GLY A 83 -22.03 7.18 -23.39
C GLY A 83 -21.90 8.71 -23.23
N VAL A 84 -22.44 9.52 -24.13
CA VAL A 84 -22.54 10.99 -23.99
C VAL A 84 -23.97 11.36 -23.65
N VAL A 85 -24.12 12.26 -22.69
CA VAL A 85 -25.45 12.62 -22.16
C VAL A 85 -26.02 13.83 -22.88
N ARG A 86 -27.33 13.76 -23.17
CA ARG A 86 -28.13 14.89 -23.63
C ARG A 86 -29.12 15.27 -22.54
N TYR A 87 -29.06 16.51 -22.09
CA TYR A 87 -29.94 17.07 -21.07
C TYR A 87 -31.11 17.80 -21.69
N HIS A 88 -32.31 17.45 -21.33
CA HIS A 88 -33.52 18.28 -21.59
C HIS A 88 -33.68 19.22 -20.41
N VAL A 89 -33.56 20.52 -20.65
CA VAL A 89 -33.47 21.53 -19.60
C VAL A 89 -34.55 22.58 -19.73
N VAL A 90 -34.98 23.13 -18.60
CA VAL A 90 -35.98 24.18 -18.49
C VAL A 90 -35.46 25.33 -17.65
N ARG A 91 -35.86 26.54 -17.96
CA ARG A 91 -35.71 27.71 -17.08
C ARG A 91 -36.99 28.53 -17.10
N THR A 92 -37.28 29.17 -15.97
CA THR A 92 -38.42 30.13 -15.88
C THR A 92 -37.84 31.53 -16.09
N LEU A 93 -38.43 32.26 -17.05
CA LEU A 93 -38.05 33.64 -17.33
C LEU A 93 -38.76 34.60 -16.35
N GLU A 94 -38.27 35.87 -16.28
CA GLU A 94 -38.83 36.88 -15.39
C GLU A 94 -40.33 37.18 -15.63
N ASP A 95 -40.83 36.91 -16.83
CA ASP A 95 -42.24 37.04 -17.19
C ASP A 95 -43.10 35.82 -16.81
N GLY A 96 -42.51 34.79 -16.19
CA GLY A 96 -43.18 33.56 -15.77
C GLY A 96 -43.33 32.53 -16.88
N THR A 97 -42.81 32.76 -18.08
CA THR A 97 -42.81 31.77 -19.16
C THR A 97 -41.68 30.77 -18.98
N GLU A 98 -41.89 29.53 -19.42
CA GLU A 98 -40.88 28.49 -19.38
C GLU A 98 -40.18 28.38 -20.75
N GLU A 99 -38.85 28.48 -20.74
CA GLU A 99 -38.04 28.17 -21.90
C GLU A 99 -37.46 26.77 -21.74
N ARG A 100 -37.59 25.93 -22.78
CA ARG A 100 -37.08 24.55 -22.80
C ARG A 100 -36.09 24.38 -23.92
N LYS A 101 -34.98 23.69 -23.62
CA LYS A 101 -33.86 23.44 -24.54
C LYS A 101 -33.31 22.05 -24.35
N ALA A 102 -32.75 21.47 -25.40
CA ALA A 102 -31.92 20.27 -25.29
C ALA A 102 -30.44 20.65 -25.39
N LEU A 103 -29.70 20.40 -24.31
CA LEU A 103 -28.25 20.66 -24.22
C LEU A 103 -27.47 19.37 -24.35
N ASN A 104 -26.52 19.32 -25.25
CA ASN A 104 -25.53 18.25 -25.27
C ASN A 104 -24.54 18.47 -24.13
N GLU A 105 -24.04 17.39 -23.59
CA GLU A 105 -23.06 17.39 -22.49
C GLU A 105 -21.85 18.30 -22.80
N THR A 106 -21.41 18.36 -24.04
CA THR A 106 -20.31 19.23 -24.50
C THR A 106 -20.57 20.73 -24.31
N ARG A 107 -21.82 21.14 -24.18
CA ARG A 107 -22.23 22.55 -23.97
C ARG A 107 -22.47 22.92 -22.52
N VAL A 108 -22.28 21.98 -21.58
CA VAL A 108 -22.32 22.28 -20.15
C VAL A 108 -21.12 23.15 -19.80
N GLY A 109 -21.30 24.16 -18.96
CA GLY A 109 -20.28 25.09 -18.51
C GLY A 109 -19.18 24.40 -17.67
N ALA A 110 -18.12 25.12 -17.37
CA ALA A 110 -17.01 24.63 -16.58
C ALA A 110 -17.26 24.62 -15.06
N THR A 111 -18.40 25.17 -14.60
CA THR A 111 -18.80 25.26 -13.19
C THR A 111 -19.87 24.24 -12.87
N ILE A 112 -19.72 23.53 -11.74
CA ILE A 112 -20.66 22.50 -11.28
C ILE A 112 -21.59 23.14 -10.25
N GLN A 113 -22.92 23.08 -10.47
CA GLN A 113 -23.93 23.25 -9.43
C GLN A 113 -24.74 21.95 -9.35
N LEU A 114 -24.57 21.21 -8.25
CA LEU A 114 -25.33 19.99 -7.97
C LEU A 114 -26.69 20.34 -7.36
N SER A 115 -27.69 19.48 -7.55
CA SER A 115 -29.04 19.72 -7.01
C SER A 115 -29.02 19.80 -5.49
N LYS A 116 -29.70 20.83 -4.97
CA LYS A 116 -29.80 21.02 -3.52
C LYS A 116 -30.79 20.01 -2.93
N PRO A 117 -30.51 19.41 -1.77
CA PRO A 117 -31.44 18.49 -1.10
C PRO A 117 -32.82 19.11 -0.88
N LEU A 118 -32.91 20.41 -0.65
CA LEU A 118 -34.18 21.11 -0.51
C LEU A 118 -35.06 21.00 -1.76
N ASP A 119 -34.45 21.19 -2.95
CA ASP A 119 -35.19 21.18 -4.23
C ASP A 119 -35.75 19.79 -4.50
N ARG A 120 -34.99 18.73 -4.22
CA ARG A 120 -35.47 17.34 -4.27
C ARG A 120 -36.60 17.09 -3.29
N LEU A 121 -36.52 17.57 -2.05
CA LEU A 121 -37.54 17.42 -1.05
C LEU A 121 -38.84 18.10 -1.49
N LEU A 122 -38.74 19.34 -1.97
CA LEU A 122 -39.92 20.12 -2.44
C LEU A 122 -40.55 19.55 -3.71
N ALA A 123 -39.73 18.90 -4.55
CA ALA A 123 -40.18 18.13 -5.71
C ALA A 123 -40.80 16.76 -5.33
N SER A 124 -40.88 16.46 -4.04
CA SER A 124 -41.39 15.18 -3.51
C SER A 124 -40.52 13.95 -3.87
N GLN A 125 -39.23 14.16 -4.15
CA GLN A 125 -38.23 13.11 -4.27
C GLN A 125 -37.69 12.79 -2.87
N ILE A 126 -38.38 11.85 -2.21
CA ILE A 126 -38.12 11.53 -0.79
C ILE A 126 -37.56 10.11 -0.73
N ASP A 127 -36.38 10.00 -0.18
CA ASP A 127 -35.69 8.73 -0.04
C ASP A 127 -36.15 7.97 1.22
N TYR A 128 -35.98 6.65 1.22
CA TYR A 128 -36.20 5.84 2.41
C TYR A 128 -35.23 6.22 3.52
N LYS A 129 -35.67 6.06 4.77
CA LYS A 129 -34.87 6.38 5.95
C LYS A 129 -33.49 5.64 5.93
N GLU A 130 -33.49 4.39 5.47
CA GLU A 130 -32.27 3.58 5.38
C GLU A 130 -31.19 4.22 4.49
N TRP A 131 -31.58 4.76 3.34
CA TRP A 131 -30.69 5.51 2.46
C TRP A 131 -30.16 6.80 3.07
N TYR A 132 -31.01 7.51 3.84
CA TYR A 132 -30.57 8.69 4.57
C TYR A 132 -29.52 8.34 5.63
N ASP A 133 -29.80 7.29 6.41
CA ASP A 133 -28.85 6.82 7.44
C ASP A 133 -27.52 6.38 6.82
N LEU A 134 -27.56 5.62 5.71
CA LEU A 134 -26.37 5.19 4.97
C LEU A 134 -25.56 6.39 4.45
N ARG A 135 -26.23 7.44 3.90
CA ARG A 135 -25.54 8.64 3.44
C ARG A 135 -24.82 9.35 4.58
N ILE A 136 -25.49 9.57 5.71
CA ILE A 136 -24.86 10.24 6.85
C ILE A 136 -23.68 9.43 7.39
N GLU A 137 -23.84 8.12 7.51
CA GLU A 137 -22.75 7.24 7.97
C GLU A 137 -21.56 7.23 6.99
N ALA A 138 -21.81 7.19 5.68
CA ALA A 138 -20.77 7.29 4.65
C ALA A 138 -19.98 8.60 4.77
N LEU A 139 -20.70 9.74 4.89
CA LEU A 139 -20.08 11.06 5.05
C LEU A 139 -19.23 11.15 6.32
N LEU A 140 -19.72 10.60 7.44
CA LEU A 140 -18.98 10.58 8.71
C LEU A 140 -17.73 9.69 8.63
N MET A 141 -17.85 8.49 8.05
CA MET A 141 -16.69 7.59 7.87
C MET A 141 -15.61 8.21 6.98
N GLN A 142 -16.01 8.84 5.87
CA GLN A 142 -15.09 9.53 4.97
C GLN A 142 -14.40 10.72 5.65
N ALA A 143 -15.17 11.55 6.37
CA ALA A 143 -14.63 12.67 7.12
C ALA A 143 -13.59 12.22 8.17
N ASN A 144 -13.89 11.16 8.91
CA ASN A 144 -12.97 10.59 9.89
C ASN A 144 -11.69 10.04 9.22
N MET A 145 -11.83 9.34 8.08
CA MET A 145 -10.67 8.79 7.37
C MET A 145 -9.78 9.91 6.80
N GLN A 146 -10.35 11.00 6.29
CA GLN A 146 -9.57 12.12 5.77
C GLN A 146 -8.70 12.80 6.84
N THR A 147 -9.12 12.79 8.10
CA THR A 147 -8.34 13.34 9.22
C THR A 147 -7.46 12.32 9.91
N SER A 148 -7.64 11.02 9.61
CA SER A 148 -6.92 9.93 10.26
C SER A 148 -5.44 9.91 9.88
N PRO A 149 -4.52 9.74 10.84
CA PRO A 149 -3.11 9.49 10.56
C PRO A 149 -2.88 8.12 9.88
N LEU A 150 -3.87 7.22 9.94
CA LEU A 150 -3.83 5.89 9.34
C LEU A 150 -4.16 5.87 7.86
N ARG A 151 -4.52 7.02 7.27
CA ARG A 151 -4.84 7.12 5.85
C ARG A 151 -3.69 6.61 4.97
N GLY A 152 -4.00 5.66 4.10
CA GLY A 152 -3.04 4.95 3.25
C GLY A 152 -2.38 3.74 3.92
N LEU A 153 -2.67 3.43 5.19
CA LEU A 153 -2.18 2.23 5.89
C LEU A 153 -3.28 1.18 6.12
N VAL A 154 -4.54 1.60 6.28
CA VAL A 154 -5.65 0.68 6.59
C VAL A 154 -5.99 -0.25 5.43
N GLY A 155 -5.82 0.19 4.17
CA GLY A 155 -6.15 -0.59 2.97
C GLY A 155 -5.17 -1.71 2.65
N SER A 156 -4.05 -1.78 3.33
CA SER A 156 -3.01 -2.76 3.07
C SER A 156 -3.30 -4.11 3.74
N ARG A 157 -3.16 -5.19 2.98
CA ARG A 157 -3.31 -6.58 3.42
C ARG A 157 -1.98 -7.12 3.92
N VAL A 158 -1.47 -6.53 4.99
CA VAL A 158 -0.17 -6.86 5.59
C VAL A 158 -0.30 -7.05 7.10
N GLY A 159 0.67 -7.74 7.72
CA GLY A 159 0.74 -7.86 9.17
C GLY A 159 1.03 -6.52 9.84
N LEU A 160 0.59 -6.38 11.10
CA LEU A 160 0.87 -5.18 11.89
C LEU A 160 2.27 -5.23 12.48
N ILE A 161 3.28 -5.11 11.62
CA ILE A 161 4.68 -5.22 11.98
C ILE A 161 5.23 -3.83 12.31
N PRO A 162 5.67 -3.59 13.57
CA PRO A 162 5.96 -2.25 14.07
C PRO A 162 6.96 -1.45 13.22
N HIS A 163 8.10 -2.03 12.83
CA HIS A 163 9.12 -1.30 12.05
C HIS A 163 8.62 -0.94 10.64
N GLN A 164 7.91 -1.85 9.96
CA GLN A 164 7.36 -1.59 8.62
C GLN A 164 6.34 -0.46 8.65
N LEU A 165 5.43 -0.48 9.64
CA LEU A 165 4.42 0.55 9.80
C LEU A 165 5.03 1.90 10.20
N TYR A 166 6.07 1.87 11.05
CA TYR A 166 6.80 3.08 11.43
C TYR A 166 7.50 3.73 10.23
N ILE A 167 8.26 2.95 9.44
CA ILE A 167 8.94 3.43 8.23
C ILE A 167 7.92 3.98 7.24
N ALA A 168 6.83 3.25 7.00
CA ALA A 168 5.76 3.70 6.10
C ALA A 168 5.16 5.03 6.58
N HIS A 169 4.87 5.18 7.87
CA HIS A 169 4.32 6.40 8.44
C HIS A 169 5.27 7.58 8.31
N GLU A 170 6.55 7.41 8.66
CA GLU A 170 7.56 8.47 8.60
C GLU A 170 7.89 8.91 7.17
N VAL A 171 8.00 7.96 6.24
CA VAL A 171 8.39 8.23 4.85
C VAL A 171 7.19 8.58 3.99
N GLY A 172 6.08 7.84 4.13
CA GLY A 172 4.88 8.00 3.30
C GLY A 172 4.18 9.34 3.46
N GLN A 173 4.40 10.05 4.57
CA GLN A 173 3.86 11.40 4.79
C GLN A 173 4.68 12.53 4.14
N ARG A 174 5.88 12.25 3.63
CA ARG A 174 6.72 13.25 2.95
C ARG A 174 6.19 13.54 1.56
N PHE A 175 6.33 14.77 1.10
CA PHE A 175 5.87 15.17 -0.25
C PHE A 175 6.74 14.64 -1.39
N ALA A 176 8.00 14.40 -1.14
CA ALA A 176 8.95 13.85 -2.10
C ALA A 176 9.96 13.01 -1.31
N PRO A 177 9.58 11.79 -0.91
CA PRO A 177 10.47 10.95 -0.12
C PRO A 177 11.68 10.53 -0.94
N ARG A 178 12.88 10.75 -0.38
CA ARG A 178 14.14 10.27 -0.96
C ARG A 178 14.88 9.50 0.12
N VAL A 179 14.75 8.16 0.07
CA VAL A 179 15.25 7.29 1.13
C VAL A 179 15.85 6.00 0.59
N LEU A 180 16.81 5.45 1.34
CA LEU A 180 17.35 4.12 1.18
C LEU A 180 16.75 3.20 2.26
N LEU A 181 16.01 2.18 1.84
CA LEU A 181 15.51 1.10 2.67
C LEU A 181 16.51 -0.04 2.65
N ALA A 182 17.21 -0.23 3.77
CA ALA A 182 18.37 -1.11 3.87
C ALA A 182 18.20 -2.20 4.94
N ASP A 183 16.98 -2.57 5.23
CA ASP A 183 16.62 -3.63 6.17
C ASP A 183 17.19 -4.98 5.75
N GLU A 184 17.58 -5.81 6.71
CA GLU A 184 18.10 -7.15 6.43
C GLU A 184 17.11 -8.02 5.65
N VAL A 185 17.62 -9.05 4.99
CA VAL A 185 16.81 -10.02 4.25
C VAL A 185 15.72 -10.62 5.16
N GLY A 186 14.48 -10.65 4.65
CA GLY A 186 13.34 -11.22 5.37
C GLY A 186 12.60 -10.25 6.30
N LEU A 187 13.05 -9.00 6.45
CA LEU A 187 12.33 -7.97 7.20
C LEU A 187 11.20 -7.30 6.38
N GLY A 188 11.17 -7.51 5.06
CA GLY A 188 10.05 -7.14 4.21
C GLY A 188 10.15 -5.77 3.55
N LYS A 189 11.31 -5.39 3.04
CA LYS A 189 11.53 -4.13 2.28
C LYS A 189 10.49 -3.85 1.19
N THR A 190 10.11 -4.87 0.44
CA THR A 190 9.04 -4.75 -0.58
C THR A 190 7.71 -4.33 0.03
N ILE A 191 7.40 -4.81 1.24
CA ILE A 191 6.20 -4.43 1.99
C ILE A 191 6.30 -2.98 2.47
N GLU A 192 7.45 -2.57 2.99
CA GLU A 192 7.70 -1.16 3.38
C GLU A 192 7.52 -0.21 2.21
N ALA A 193 8.16 -0.53 1.08
CA ALA A 193 8.00 0.25 -0.15
C ALA A 193 6.55 0.27 -0.63
N GLY A 194 5.86 -0.87 -0.60
CA GLY A 194 4.45 -0.99 -0.96
C GLY A 194 3.53 -0.16 -0.06
N LEU A 195 3.76 -0.14 1.25
CA LEU A 195 3.05 0.71 2.21
C LEU A 195 3.27 2.20 1.91
N ILE A 196 4.52 2.60 1.63
CA ILE A 196 4.86 3.97 1.25
C ILE A 196 4.15 4.36 -0.06
N ILE A 197 4.23 3.51 -1.09
CA ILE A 197 3.55 3.71 -2.38
C ILE A 197 2.04 3.87 -2.17
N HIS A 198 1.42 2.96 -1.42
CA HIS A 198 -0.02 3.00 -1.15
C HIS A 198 -0.42 4.29 -0.43
N GLN A 199 0.35 4.71 0.58
CA GLN A 199 0.10 5.95 1.31
C GLN A 199 0.28 7.19 0.41
N GLN A 200 1.32 7.23 -0.43
CA GLN A 200 1.55 8.32 -1.40
C GLN A 200 0.37 8.45 -2.38
N LEU A 201 -0.12 7.34 -2.93
CA LEU A 201 -1.28 7.30 -3.84
C LEU A 201 -2.58 7.71 -3.14
N LYS A 202 -2.89 7.13 -1.97
CA LYS A 202 -4.13 7.44 -1.23
C LYS A 202 -4.19 8.88 -0.72
N THR A 203 -3.04 9.49 -0.46
CA THR A 203 -2.95 10.91 -0.06
C THR A 203 -2.81 11.86 -1.25
N GLY A 204 -2.67 11.36 -2.47
CA GLY A 204 -2.52 12.14 -3.70
C GLY A 204 -1.19 12.90 -3.81
N ARG A 205 -0.14 12.42 -3.11
CA ARG A 205 1.21 13.02 -3.19
C ARG A 205 2.02 12.52 -4.36
N SER A 206 1.73 11.32 -4.82
CA SER A 206 2.29 10.72 -6.03
C SER A 206 1.16 10.06 -6.82
N GLU A 207 1.19 10.20 -8.15
CA GLU A 207 0.23 9.61 -9.07
C GLU A 207 0.92 8.74 -10.11
N ARG A 208 2.05 9.22 -10.60
CA ARG A 208 2.87 8.54 -11.59
C ARG A 208 4.06 7.88 -10.91
N ILE A 209 4.10 6.55 -10.97
CA ILE A 209 5.10 5.75 -10.24
C ILE A 209 5.80 4.81 -11.22
N LEU A 210 7.13 4.84 -11.20
CA LEU A 210 7.99 3.90 -11.91
C LEU A 210 8.71 3.01 -10.90
N ILE A 211 8.56 1.71 -11.05
CA ILE A 211 9.30 0.70 -10.29
C ILE A 211 10.30 0.01 -11.22
N LEU A 212 11.57 0.14 -10.91
CA LEU A 212 12.68 -0.49 -11.62
C LEU A 212 13.21 -1.68 -10.83
N VAL A 213 13.20 -2.85 -11.43
CA VAL A 213 13.62 -4.10 -10.80
C VAL A 213 14.44 -4.96 -11.77
N PRO A 214 15.22 -5.94 -11.30
CA PRO A 214 15.74 -7.00 -12.16
C PRO A 214 14.63 -7.76 -12.86
N ASP A 215 14.88 -8.31 -14.04
CA ASP A 215 13.90 -9.07 -14.85
C ASP A 215 13.17 -10.16 -14.05
N SER A 216 13.88 -10.87 -13.20
CA SER A 216 13.35 -11.97 -12.38
C SER A 216 12.32 -11.51 -11.33
N LEU A 217 12.33 -10.23 -10.92
CA LEU A 217 11.49 -9.70 -9.85
C LEU A 217 10.25 -8.95 -10.35
N GLN A 218 10.11 -8.69 -11.65
CA GLN A 218 9.00 -7.90 -12.21
C GLN A 218 7.62 -8.49 -11.86
N TYR A 219 7.43 -9.79 -12.08
CA TYR A 219 6.17 -10.48 -11.77
C TYR A 219 5.90 -10.54 -10.27
N GLN A 220 6.93 -10.73 -9.45
CA GLN A 220 6.78 -10.73 -8.00
C GLN A 220 6.27 -9.36 -7.51
N TRP A 221 6.86 -8.25 -7.96
CA TRP A 221 6.41 -6.91 -7.61
C TRP A 221 4.97 -6.65 -8.05
N MET A 222 4.61 -7.02 -9.28
CA MET A 222 3.24 -6.87 -9.78
C MET A 222 2.24 -7.62 -8.90
N ILE A 223 2.55 -8.85 -8.53
CA ILE A 223 1.67 -9.69 -7.70
C ILE A 223 1.56 -9.12 -6.29
N GLU A 224 2.67 -8.72 -5.67
CA GLU A 224 2.68 -8.13 -4.33
C GLU A 224 1.86 -6.82 -4.30
N MET A 225 2.04 -5.93 -5.28
CA MET A 225 1.27 -4.69 -5.37
C MET A 225 -0.23 -4.96 -5.52
N ARG A 226 -0.61 -5.89 -6.39
CA ARG A 226 -2.02 -6.24 -6.61
C ARG A 226 -2.65 -6.90 -5.38
N ARG A 227 -1.99 -7.89 -4.77
CA ARG A 227 -2.58 -8.70 -3.70
C ARG A 227 -2.59 -8.02 -2.34
N ARG A 228 -1.51 -7.30 -2.01
CA ARG A 228 -1.36 -6.70 -0.69
C ARG A 228 -1.89 -5.28 -0.59
N PHE A 229 -1.90 -4.57 -1.71
CA PHE A 229 -2.23 -3.15 -1.74
C PHE A 229 -3.41 -2.80 -2.66
N ASN A 230 -3.97 -3.77 -3.39
CA ASN A 230 -4.98 -3.55 -4.43
C ASN A 230 -4.52 -2.52 -5.48
N LEU A 231 -3.22 -2.49 -5.77
CA LEU A 231 -2.62 -1.60 -6.74
C LEU A 231 -2.30 -2.35 -8.03
N GLU A 232 -2.81 -1.87 -9.13
CA GLU A 232 -2.50 -2.40 -10.45
C GLU A 232 -1.34 -1.63 -11.05
N PHE A 233 -0.30 -2.37 -11.42
CA PHE A 233 0.86 -1.90 -12.15
C PHE A 233 0.95 -2.63 -13.48
N SER A 234 1.32 -1.90 -14.51
CA SER A 234 1.55 -2.44 -15.86
C SER A 234 3.00 -2.82 -16.04
N LEU A 235 3.25 -4.07 -16.48
CA LEU A 235 4.59 -4.49 -16.87
C LEU A 235 4.93 -3.91 -18.23
N PHE A 236 6.10 -3.28 -18.32
CA PHE A 236 6.66 -2.74 -19.55
C PHE A 236 7.84 -3.57 -19.99
N ASP A 237 7.66 -4.29 -21.09
CA ASP A 237 8.67 -5.05 -21.81
C ASP A 237 8.77 -4.56 -23.26
N LEU A 238 9.73 -5.12 -24.01
CA LEU A 238 9.91 -4.77 -25.43
C LEU A 238 8.67 -5.04 -26.28
N ALA A 239 7.95 -6.13 -26.01
CA ALA A 239 6.78 -6.49 -26.78
C ALA A 239 5.65 -5.47 -26.57
N ARG A 240 5.42 -5.05 -25.33
CA ARG A 240 4.41 -4.04 -25.00
C ARG A 240 4.77 -2.67 -25.57
N THR A 241 6.01 -2.22 -25.38
CA THR A 241 6.46 -0.91 -25.91
C THR A 241 6.43 -0.88 -27.44
N ALA A 242 6.84 -1.95 -28.11
CA ALA A 242 6.73 -2.09 -29.56
C ALA A 242 5.26 -2.06 -30.03
N SER A 243 4.37 -2.79 -29.36
CA SER A 243 2.93 -2.80 -29.69
C SER A 243 2.29 -1.41 -29.55
N ILE A 244 2.72 -0.61 -28.54
CA ILE A 244 2.23 0.77 -28.39
C ILE A 244 2.69 1.62 -29.58
N LYS A 245 3.98 1.54 -29.95
CA LYS A 245 4.58 2.29 -31.07
C LYS A 245 4.05 1.86 -32.46
N GLU A 246 3.61 0.60 -32.62
CA GLU A 246 2.95 0.16 -33.85
C GLU A 246 1.62 0.87 -34.10
N HIS A 247 0.87 1.20 -33.04
CA HIS A 247 -0.40 1.92 -33.14
C HIS A 247 -0.22 3.43 -33.32
N ASP A 248 0.73 4.01 -32.60
CA ASP A 248 1.09 5.43 -32.69
C ASP A 248 2.62 5.58 -32.53
N PRO A 249 3.35 5.80 -33.64
CA PRO A 249 4.82 5.91 -33.61
C PRO A 249 5.35 7.10 -32.82
N ASP A 250 4.54 8.17 -32.66
CA ASP A 250 4.93 9.40 -31.99
C ASP A 250 4.55 9.42 -30.51
N LEU A 251 3.76 8.44 -30.05
CA LEU A 251 3.31 8.35 -28.66
C LEU A 251 4.44 7.84 -27.74
N ASN A 252 4.71 8.57 -26.68
CA ASN A 252 5.59 8.09 -25.63
C ASN A 252 4.89 6.95 -24.83
N PRO A 253 5.40 5.71 -24.89
CA PRO A 253 4.75 4.57 -24.24
C PRO A 253 4.52 4.76 -22.72
N PHE A 254 5.43 5.46 -22.05
CA PHE A 254 5.35 5.69 -20.62
C PHE A 254 4.24 6.67 -20.20
N LEU A 255 3.60 7.37 -21.13
CA LEU A 255 2.42 8.19 -20.86
C LEU A 255 1.11 7.39 -20.88
N THR A 256 1.13 6.15 -21.36
CA THR A 256 -0.09 5.32 -21.47
C THR A 256 -0.55 4.70 -20.17
N GLU A 257 0.31 4.70 -19.13
CA GLU A 257 0.01 4.14 -17.81
C GLU A 257 0.54 5.05 -16.71
N GLN A 258 -0.17 5.09 -15.58
CA GLN A 258 0.25 5.88 -14.42
C GLN A 258 1.23 5.11 -13.52
N ARG A 259 1.15 3.79 -13.51
CA ARG A 259 1.91 2.91 -12.63
C ARG A 259 2.59 1.84 -13.46
N ILE A 260 3.90 1.89 -13.50
CA ILE A 260 4.72 1.07 -14.40
C ILE A 260 5.76 0.29 -13.59
N ILE A 261 5.92 -0.99 -13.93
CA ILE A 261 7.06 -1.81 -13.53
C ILE A 261 7.86 -2.13 -14.79
N ALA A 262 9.15 -1.86 -14.77
CA ALA A 262 10.05 -2.18 -15.87
C ALA A 262 11.37 -2.76 -15.36
N SER A 263 12.06 -3.48 -16.24
CA SER A 263 13.41 -3.93 -15.96
C SER A 263 14.42 -2.79 -16.08
N VAL A 264 15.38 -2.75 -15.17
CA VAL A 264 16.55 -1.86 -15.29
C VAL A 264 17.31 -2.15 -16.58
N ASP A 265 17.51 -3.43 -16.90
CA ASP A 265 18.29 -3.86 -18.06
C ASP A 265 17.62 -3.46 -19.38
N LEU A 266 16.28 -3.51 -19.42
CA LEU A 266 15.52 -3.03 -20.59
C LEU A 266 15.84 -1.58 -20.96
N MET A 267 15.95 -0.72 -19.94
CA MET A 267 16.22 0.71 -20.17
C MET A 267 17.70 1.00 -20.43
N VAL A 268 18.60 0.17 -19.88
CA VAL A 268 20.04 0.25 -20.19
C VAL A 268 20.29 -0.13 -21.65
N ASP A 269 19.65 -1.20 -22.14
CA ASP A 269 19.85 -1.71 -23.49
C ASP A 269 19.15 -0.85 -24.58
N HIS A 270 18.19 0.04 -24.20
CA HIS A 270 17.36 0.83 -25.14
C HIS A 270 17.32 2.31 -24.75
N GLU A 271 18.24 3.10 -25.31
CA GLU A 271 18.39 4.55 -25.04
C GLU A 271 17.10 5.34 -25.34
N ASP A 272 16.37 4.98 -26.41
CA ASP A 272 15.10 5.60 -26.77
C ASP A 272 14.02 5.42 -25.69
N LEU A 273 13.95 4.26 -25.04
CA LEU A 273 13.04 4.00 -23.93
C LEU A 273 13.45 4.76 -22.67
N ARG A 274 14.76 4.86 -22.42
CA ARG A 274 15.32 5.66 -21.32
C ARG A 274 14.93 7.12 -21.42
N GLU A 275 15.14 7.76 -22.59
CA GLU A 275 14.76 9.14 -22.86
C GLU A 275 13.24 9.35 -22.65
N GLN A 276 12.42 8.45 -23.21
CA GLN A 276 10.95 8.51 -23.09
C GLN A 276 10.48 8.34 -21.64
N ALA A 277 11.12 7.50 -20.83
CA ALA A 277 10.80 7.36 -19.42
C ALA A 277 11.12 8.63 -18.62
N ILE A 278 12.25 9.29 -18.93
CA ILE A 278 12.64 10.56 -18.31
C ILE A 278 11.66 11.67 -18.68
N GLU A 279 11.26 11.74 -19.95
CA GLU A 279 10.32 12.74 -20.45
C GLU A 279 8.90 12.55 -19.90
N ALA A 280 8.49 11.31 -19.65
CA ALA A 280 7.16 11.01 -19.12
C ALA A 280 6.90 11.67 -17.76
N GLY A 281 7.93 11.92 -16.95
CA GLY A 281 7.84 12.61 -15.67
C GLY A 281 7.10 11.77 -14.62
N PHE A 282 7.84 11.14 -13.73
CA PHE A 282 7.30 10.38 -12.60
C PHE A 282 7.39 11.18 -11.31
N ASP A 283 6.44 10.97 -10.39
CA ASP A 283 6.43 11.58 -9.06
C ASP A 283 7.30 10.78 -8.08
N LEU A 284 7.32 9.45 -8.26
CA LEU A 284 8.04 8.52 -7.42
C LEU A 284 8.75 7.45 -8.27
N LEU A 285 10.06 7.33 -8.07
CA LEU A 285 10.91 6.27 -8.60
C LEU A 285 11.23 5.28 -7.48
N VAL A 286 11.04 3.99 -7.73
CA VAL A 286 11.41 2.91 -6.82
C VAL A 286 12.42 2.02 -7.53
N VAL A 287 13.56 1.76 -6.92
CA VAL A 287 14.60 0.88 -7.48
C VAL A 287 14.91 -0.22 -6.48
N ASP A 288 14.59 -1.47 -6.85
CA ASP A 288 14.92 -2.63 -6.03
C ASP A 288 16.29 -3.18 -6.39
N GLU A 289 16.87 -3.93 -5.46
CA GLU A 289 18.24 -4.48 -5.54
C GLU A 289 19.29 -3.40 -5.92
N ALA A 290 19.18 -2.24 -5.27
CA ALA A 290 20.06 -1.09 -5.53
C ALA A 290 21.55 -1.35 -5.30
N HIS A 291 21.92 -2.54 -4.80
CA HIS A 291 23.31 -2.97 -4.72
C HIS A 291 23.95 -3.22 -6.09
N HIS A 292 23.15 -3.37 -7.16
CA HIS A 292 23.66 -3.46 -8.54
C HIS A 292 24.06 -2.10 -9.14
N LEU A 293 23.74 -0.98 -8.47
CA LEU A 293 24.13 0.37 -8.85
C LEU A 293 25.58 0.61 -8.38
N MET A 294 26.53 0.22 -9.21
CA MET A 294 27.96 0.30 -8.89
C MET A 294 28.54 1.67 -9.32
N TRP A 295 29.42 2.23 -8.49
CA TRP A 295 30.12 3.46 -8.75
C TRP A 295 31.47 3.44 -8.03
N SER A 296 32.48 4.00 -8.65
CA SER A 296 33.79 4.27 -8.01
C SER A 296 34.31 5.64 -8.43
N GLU A 297 35.22 6.21 -7.63
CA GLU A 297 35.81 7.51 -7.94
C GLU A 297 36.70 7.47 -9.21
N GLU A 298 37.33 6.32 -9.49
CA GLU A 298 38.19 6.14 -10.64
C GLU A 298 37.45 5.88 -11.95
N GLU A 299 36.37 5.06 -11.94
CA GLU A 299 35.69 4.58 -13.15
C GLU A 299 34.35 5.26 -13.38
N GLY A 300 33.78 5.95 -12.37
CA GLY A 300 32.43 6.50 -12.44
C GLY A 300 31.35 5.45 -12.18
N GLY A 301 30.12 5.72 -12.62
CA GLY A 301 28.97 4.81 -12.53
C GLY A 301 28.99 3.73 -13.61
N ASN A 302 28.38 2.58 -13.30
CA ASN A 302 28.00 1.64 -14.34
C ASN A 302 26.72 2.11 -15.08
N ASP A 303 26.40 1.51 -16.22
CA ASP A 303 25.24 1.91 -17.05
C ASP A 303 23.91 1.94 -16.26
N ARG A 304 23.73 1.04 -15.28
CA ARG A 304 22.56 1.01 -14.39
C ARG A 304 22.56 2.20 -13.42
N TYR A 305 23.72 2.57 -12.88
CA TYR A 305 23.85 3.74 -12.01
C TYR A 305 23.52 5.02 -12.76
N ASP A 306 24.09 5.19 -13.95
CA ASP A 306 23.91 6.39 -14.78
C ASP A 306 22.44 6.56 -15.21
N LEU A 307 21.76 5.47 -15.57
CA LEU A 307 20.31 5.46 -15.82
C LEU A 307 19.51 5.96 -14.61
N VAL A 308 19.80 5.41 -13.42
CA VAL A 308 19.07 5.77 -12.20
C VAL A 308 19.42 7.21 -11.77
N GLU A 309 20.64 7.69 -11.98
CA GLU A 309 21.04 9.07 -11.69
C GLU A 309 20.21 10.05 -12.54
N GLU A 310 20.08 9.84 -13.85
CA GLU A 310 19.28 10.68 -14.73
C GLU A 310 17.78 10.70 -14.36
N LEU A 311 17.23 9.54 -14.07
CA LEU A 311 15.84 9.45 -13.62
C LEU A 311 15.63 10.13 -12.25
N ALA A 312 16.55 9.93 -11.30
CA ALA A 312 16.48 10.50 -9.96
C ALA A 312 16.63 12.02 -9.94
N GLU A 313 17.35 12.61 -10.91
CA GLU A 313 17.45 14.07 -11.07
C GLU A 313 16.12 14.71 -11.46
N LYS A 314 15.29 14.01 -12.24
CA LYS A 314 14.01 14.49 -12.74
C LYS A 314 12.84 14.10 -11.85
N THR A 315 12.97 13.02 -11.07
CA THR A 315 11.91 12.49 -10.23
C THR A 315 12.00 13.06 -8.82
N PRO A 316 10.94 13.71 -8.30
CA PRO A 316 10.95 14.30 -6.96
C PRO A 316 11.19 13.29 -5.84
N GLY A 317 10.49 12.16 -5.85
CA GLY A 317 10.60 11.09 -4.85
C GLY A 317 11.42 9.91 -5.36
N VAL A 318 12.31 9.35 -4.51
CA VAL A 318 13.16 8.19 -4.86
C VAL A 318 13.24 7.24 -3.68
N LEU A 319 12.88 5.98 -3.90
CA LEU A 319 13.07 4.89 -2.94
C LEU A 319 14.08 3.91 -3.51
N LEU A 320 15.19 3.72 -2.83
CA LEU A 320 16.19 2.69 -3.15
C LEU A 320 16.07 1.56 -2.13
N LEU A 321 16.00 0.31 -2.58
CA LEU A 321 15.91 -0.87 -1.74
C LEU A 321 17.17 -1.72 -1.91
N THR A 322 17.77 -2.12 -0.79
CA THR A 322 18.94 -3.03 -0.77
C THR A 322 18.98 -3.84 0.51
N ALA A 323 19.44 -5.07 0.45
CA ALA A 323 19.63 -5.89 1.64
C ALA A 323 20.98 -5.64 2.35
N THR A 324 21.97 -5.12 1.64
CA THR A 324 23.37 -5.08 2.09
C THR A 324 24.05 -3.78 1.66
N PRO A 325 23.78 -2.66 2.36
CA PRO A 325 24.29 -1.35 1.94
C PRO A 325 25.81 -1.24 2.01
N GLU A 326 26.49 -1.97 2.90
CA GLU A 326 27.93 -1.82 3.20
C GLU A 326 28.82 -2.95 2.64
N GLN A 327 28.25 -4.10 2.28
CA GLN A 327 29.02 -5.27 1.82
C GLN A 327 29.82 -5.04 0.52
N LEU A 328 29.44 -4.06 -0.29
CA LEU A 328 30.12 -3.70 -1.55
C LEU A 328 31.12 -2.57 -1.40
N GLY A 329 31.51 -2.22 -0.16
CA GLY A 329 32.45 -1.15 0.14
C GLY A 329 31.80 0.22 0.31
N VAL A 330 32.58 1.12 0.93
CA VAL A 330 32.14 2.47 1.30
C VAL A 330 31.76 3.32 0.07
N GLU A 331 32.50 3.16 -1.04
CA GLU A 331 32.23 3.86 -2.30
C GLU A 331 30.83 3.54 -2.86
N SER A 332 30.44 2.27 -2.86
CA SER A 332 29.12 1.84 -3.31
C SER A 332 28.00 2.33 -2.38
N HIS A 333 28.24 2.43 -1.08
CA HIS A 333 27.30 3.03 -0.14
C HIS A 333 27.13 4.53 -0.38
N PHE A 334 28.24 5.25 -0.50
CA PHE A 334 28.28 6.66 -0.88
C PHE A 334 27.52 6.93 -2.17
N ALA A 335 27.72 6.11 -3.20
CA ALA A 335 27.07 6.25 -4.50
C ALA A 335 25.53 6.22 -4.39
N ARG A 336 24.97 5.29 -3.60
CA ARG A 336 23.50 5.23 -3.38
C ARG A 336 22.99 6.44 -2.61
N LEU A 337 23.71 6.93 -1.61
CA LEU A 337 23.35 8.17 -0.89
C LEU A 337 23.43 9.39 -1.81
N ARG A 338 24.40 9.43 -2.73
CA ARG A 338 24.53 10.48 -3.74
C ARG A 338 23.33 10.53 -4.70
N LEU A 339 22.77 9.39 -5.11
CA LEU A 339 21.53 9.34 -5.91
C LEU A 339 20.34 9.97 -5.17
N LEU A 340 20.31 9.89 -3.84
CA LEU A 340 19.25 10.48 -3.02
C LEU A 340 19.47 11.96 -2.75
N ASP A 341 20.72 12.39 -2.53
CA ASP A 341 21.07 13.79 -2.27
C ASP A 341 22.45 14.15 -2.86
N PRO A 342 22.54 14.44 -4.18
CA PRO A 342 23.80 14.73 -4.85
C PRO A 342 24.48 16.01 -4.37
N GLN A 343 23.77 16.95 -3.75
CA GLN A 343 24.36 18.18 -3.23
C GLN A 343 25.14 17.93 -1.94
N ARG A 344 24.62 17.10 -1.06
CA ARG A 344 25.28 16.70 0.17
C ARG A 344 26.43 15.74 -0.10
N PHE A 345 26.15 14.66 -0.83
CA PHE A 345 27.13 13.61 -1.13
C PHE A 345 27.89 13.91 -2.41
N SER A 346 28.57 15.07 -2.45
CA SER A 346 29.29 15.55 -3.64
C SER A 346 30.76 15.10 -3.67
N SER A 347 31.34 14.69 -2.52
CA SER A 347 32.75 14.26 -2.37
C SER A 347 32.82 13.06 -1.45
N LEU A 348 33.51 12.02 -1.88
CA LEU A 348 33.78 10.80 -1.11
C LEU A 348 34.64 11.11 0.13
N ASP A 349 35.75 11.91 -0.02
CA ASP A 349 36.62 12.26 1.09
C ASP A 349 35.84 12.92 2.24
N ARG A 350 34.94 13.86 1.89
CA ARG A 350 34.14 14.54 2.89
C ARG A 350 33.14 13.60 3.57
N PHE A 351 32.59 12.65 2.83
CA PHE A 351 31.69 11.63 3.37
C PHE A 351 32.43 10.73 4.38
N LEU A 352 33.66 10.32 4.08
CA LEU A 352 34.49 9.53 4.99
C LEU A 352 34.82 10.28 6.30
N ASP A 353 35.12 11.58 6.21
CA ASP A 353 35.36 12.43 7.41
C ASP A 353 34.06 12.55 8.26
N GLU A 354 32.91 12.70 7.63
CA GLU A 354 31.60 12.78 8.30
C GLU A 354 31.24 11.44 8.96
N GLU A 355 31.56 10.30 8.33
CA GLU A 355 31.28 8.96 8.85
C GLU A 355 32.13 8.66 10.09
N GLU A 356 33.41 9.05 10.11
CA GLU A 356 34.29 8.92 11.29
C GLU A 356 33.71 9.73 12.49
N GLN A 357 33.24 10.96 12.24
CA GLN A 357 32.60 11.79 13.26
C GLN A 357 31.29 11.19 13.76
N TYR A 358 30.49 10.58 12.85
CA TYR A 358 29.25 9.92 13.19
C TYR A 358 29.45 8.70 14.08
N GLN A 359 30.47 7.87 13.84
CA GLN A 359 30.81 6.73 14.70
C GLN A 359 31.09 7.15 16.15
N HIS A 360 31.69 8.31 16.36
CA HIS A 360 31.88 8.85 17.72
C HIS A 360 30.54 9.20 18.37
N THR A 361 29.61 9.80 17.63
CA THR A 361 28.27 10.14 18.09
C THR A 361 27.44 8.89 18.41
N ALA A 362 27.55 7.84 17.58
CA ALA A 362 26.87 6.56 17.77
C ALA A 362 27.29 5.87 19.08
N LYS A 363 28.57 5.87 19.42
CA LYS A 363 29.08 5.32 20.67
C LYS A 363 28.50 6.04 21.90
N ILE A 364 28.38 7.36 21.86
CA ILE A 364 27.77 8.14 22.94
C ILE A 364 26.27 7.86 23.06
N ALA A 365 25.59 7.72 21.94
CA ALA A 365 24.18 7.33 21.94
C ALA A 365 23.95 5.92 22.53
N GLU A 366 24.83 4.95 22.27
CA GLU A 366 24.79 3.63 22.91
C GLU A 366 24.87 3.71 24.44
N VAL A 367 25.76 4.57 24.95
CA VAL A 367 25.86 4.80 26.41
C VAL A 367 24.56 5.40 26.95
N LEU A 368 23.97 6.35 26.23
CA LEU A 368 22.66 6.95 26.61
C LEU A 368 21.51 5.95 26.57
N MET A 369 21.56 4.96 25.66
CA MET A 369 20.56 3.89 25.55
C MET A 369 20.76 2.78 26.62
N SER A 370 21.93 2.69 27.20
CA SER A 370 22.24 1.70 28.24
C SER A 370 21.60 2.09 29.59
N ASP A 371 21.31 1.10 30.42
CA ASP A 371 20.86 1.33 31.81
C ASP A 371 22.01 1.65 32.78
N LEU A 372 23.26 1.77 32.26
CA LEU A 372 24.42 2.07 33.07
C LEU A 372 24.46 3.55 33.46
N PRO A 373 24.92 3.92 34.66
CA PRO A 373 25.07 5.31 35.07
C PRO A 373 26.09 6.03 34.20
N LEU A 374 25.79 7.29 33.85
CA LEU A 374 26.71 8.12 33.06
C LEU A 374 27.94 8.54 33.91
N GLU A 375 29.13 8.35 33.35
CA GLU A 375 30.39 8.82 33.95
C GLU A 375 30.69 10.27 33.56
N ALA A 376 31.61 10.94 34.27
CA ALA A 376 31.98 12.34 34.03
C ALA A 376 32.44 12.60 32.59
N GLU A 377 33.14 11.66 31.97
CA GLU A 377 33.58 11.74 30.57
C GLU A 377 32.41 11.74 29.60
N HIS A 378 31.37 10.92 29.89
CA HIS A 378 30.16 10.86 29.08
C HIS A 378 29.38 12.19 29.11
N PHE A 379 29.24 12.84 30.28
CA PHE A 379 28.60 14.16 30.38
C PHE A 379 29.32 15.22 29.55
N THR A 380 30.68 15.22 29.60
CA THR A 380 31.49 16.18 28.83
C THR A 380 31.31 15.97 27.32
N ALA A 381 31.31 14.72 26.87
CA ALA A 381 31.13 14.38 25.49
C ALA A 381 29.70 14.73 24.98
N ILE A 382 28.69 14.43 25.78
CA ILE A 382 27.27 14.76 25.47
C ILE A 382 27.09 16.29 25.39
N GLU A 383 27.61 17.05 26.36
CA GLU A 383 27.56 18.51 26.34
C GLU A 383 28.27 19.11 25.13
N SER A 384 29.41 18.51 24.71
CA SER A 384 30.12 18.94 23.50
C SER A 384 29.27 18.73 22.23
N LEU A 385 28.54 17.61 22.13
CA LEU A 385 27.72 17.29 20.96
C LEU A 385 26.38 18.05 20.96
N LEU A 386 25.72 18.22 22.12
CA LEU A 386 24.42 18.87 22.23
C LEU A 386 24.53 20.38 22.42
N GLY A 387 25.68 20.88 22.94
CA GLY A 387 25.87 22.29 23.29
C GLY A 387 25.18 22.68 24.62
N HIS A 388 24.63 21.74 25.36
CA HIS A 388 24.05 21.94 26.70
C HIS A 388 24.24 20.70 27.55
N ALA A 389 24.27 20.89 28.88
CA ALA A 389 24.37 19.82 29.86
C ALA A 389 23.03 19.08 30.03
N ILE A 390 23.06 17.77 30.32
CA ILE A 390 21.90 16.95 30.67
C ILE A 390 22.03 16.39 32.08
N GLU A 391 20.93 16.02 32.69
CA GLU A 391 20.89 15.24 33.94
C GLU A 391 20.70 13.77 33.61
N ASP A 392 21.26 12.87 34.44
CA ASP A 392 21.11 11.42 34.24
C ASP A 392 19.73 10.92 34.67
N THR A 393 18.69 11.30 33.89
CA THR A 393 17.33 10.84 34.04
C THR A 393 16.85 10.20 32.76
N PRO A 394 15.95 9.19 32.81
CA PRO A 394 15.44 8.55 31.61
C PRO A 394 14.85 9.51 30.60
N GLU A 395 14.12 10.54 31.06
CA GLU A 395 13.54 11.55 30.19
C GLU A 395 14.58 12.44 29.49
N GLN A 396 15.66 12.81 30.18
CA GLN A 396 16.72 13.62 29.60
C GLN A 396 17.62 12.80 28.67
N ARG A 397 17.92 11.55 29.02
CA ARG A 397 18.60 10.59 28.10
C ARG A 397 17.80 10.44 26.82
N PHE A 398 16.48 10.18 26.92
CA PHE A 398 15.58 10.04 25.77
C PHE A 398 15.60 11.31 24.87
N ARG A 399 15.51 12.50 25.46
CA ARG A 399 15.61 13.77 24.72
C ARG A 399 16.96 13.95 24.04
N ALA A 400 18.05 13.63 24.74
CA ALA A 400 19.41 13.71 24.21
C ALA A 400 19.61 12.78 22.99
N ILE A 401 19.11 11.55 23.05
CA ILE A 401 19.14 10.60 21.93
C ILE A 401 18.41 11.19 20.71
N HIS A 402 17.20 11.72 20.90
CA HIS A 402 16.44 12.33 19.81
C HIS A 402 17.15 13.54 19.21
N GLU A 403 17.77 14.38 20.03
CA GLU A 403 18.51 15.54 19.56
C GLU A 403 19.79 15.15 18.81
N LEU A 404 20.49 14.10 19.25
CA LEU A 404 21.64 13.53 18.53
C LEU A 404 21.22 12.97 17.17
N LEU A 405 20.09 12.23 17.12
CA LEU A 405 19.54 11.70 15.87
C LEU A 405 19.18 12.79 14.86
N ASP A 406 18.56 13.85 15.37
CA ASP A 406 18.13 14.97 14.52
C ASP A 406 19.32 15.81 14.02
N ARG A 407 20.38 15.96 14.83
CA ARG A 407 21.57 16.78 14.49
C ARG A 407 22.60 16.05 13.66
N HIS A 408 22.81 14.77 13.95
CA HIS A 408 23.91 14.00 13.40
C HIS A 408 23.38 12.74 12.71
N GLY A 409 23.73 12.53 11.46
CA GLY A 409 23.49 11.28 10.78
C GLY A 409 22.60 11.30 9.55
N THR A 410 22.57 10.14 8.91
CA THR A 410 21.80 9.83 7.70
C THR A 410 20.37 9.38 8.02
N GLY A 411 19.92 9.42 9.28
CA GLY A 411 18.70 8.83 9.77
C GLY A 411 17.38 9.31 9.11
N ARG A 412 17.44 10.43 8.36
CA ARG A 412 16.30 10.84 7.52
C ARG A 412 16.30 10.20 6.14
N ILE A 413 17.45 9.72 5.67
CA ILE A 413 17.65 9.22 4.31
C ILE A 413 17.80 7.70 4.32
N LEU A 414 18.40 7.15 5.39
CA LEU A 414 18.70 5.73 5.52
C LEU A 414 17.86 5.11 6.65
N PHE A 415 17.13 4.06 6.32
CA PHE A 415 16.43 3.20 7.27
C PHE A 415 17.01 1.80 7.20
N ARG A 416 17.43 1.29 8.36
CA ARG A 416 18.06 -0.02 8.48
C ARG A 416 17.66 -0.67 9.80
N ASN A 417 17.00 -1.79 9.70
CA ASN A 417 16.73 -2.66 10.82
C ASN A 417 17.48 -3.98 10.65
N THR A 418 17.87 -4.58 11.76
CA THR A 418 18.47 -5.90 11.80
C THR A 418 17.51 -6.88 12.46
N ARG A 419 17.59 -8.16 12.13
CA ARG A 419 16.76 -9.19 12.77
C ARG A 419 16.98 -9.31 14.26
N GLU A 420 18.20 -9.00 14.71
CA GLU A 420 18.54 -9.02 16.14
C GLU A 420 17.87 -7.89 16.91
N ALA A 421 17.67 -6.72 16.28
CA ALA A 421 16.94 -5.60 16.87
C ALA A 421 15.42 -5.84 16.91
N ILE A 422 14.90 -6.66 15.99
CA ILE A 422 13.47 -6.89 15.82
C ILE A 422 13.07 -8.22 16.46
N GLN A 423 12.16 -8.18 17.42
CA GLN A 423 11.56 -9.37 18.02
C GLN A 423 10.53 -9.99 17.05
N GLY A 424 10.35 -11.30 17.12
CA GLY A 424 9.29 -11.99 16.35
C GLY A 424 9.78 -13.01 15.32
N PHE A 425 11.08 -13.35 15.35
CA PHE A 425 11.61 -14.50 14.62
C PHE A 425 11.72 -15.72 15.53
N PRO A 426 11.11 -16.87 15.19
CA PRO A 426 11.07 -18.04 16.06
C PRO A 426 12.40 -18.81 16.10
N GLY A 427 13.30 -18.55 15.14
CA GLY A 427 14.53 -19.29 14.95
C GLY A 427 14.38 -20.57 14.11
N ARG A 428 15.52 -21.21 13.81
CA ARG A 428 15.62 -22.37 12.92
C ARG A 428 16.17 -23.57 13.68
N ASP A 429 15.68 -24.77 13.33
CA ASP A 429 16.20 -26.05 13.81
C ASP A 429 16.48 -26.96 12.61
N CYS A 430 17.72 -27.34 12.40
CA CYS A 430 18.11 -28.29 11.36
C CYS A 430 17.77 -29.72 11.76
N GLN A 431 17.10 -30.46 10.87
CA GLN A 431 16.78 -31.88 11.00
C GLN A 431 17.44 -32.67 9.89
N PRO A 432 18.75 -33.03 10.02
CA PRO A 432 19.46 -33.76 9.01
C PRO A 432 18.91 -35.19 8.86
N ALA A 433 18.80 -35.65 7.65
CA ALA A 433 18.38 -37.02 7.31
C ALA A 433 19.43 -37.70 6.44
N PRO A 434 20.48 -38.28 7.04
CA PRO A 434 21.49 -39.05 6.33
C PRO A 434 20.92 -40.36 5.79
N LEU A 435 21.00 -40.59 4.50
CA LEU A 435 20.45 -41.76 3.83
C LEU A 435 21.56 -42.53 3.09
N PRO A 436 21.51 -43.89 3.02
CA PRO A 436 22.53 -44.64 2.29
C PRO A 436 22.42 -44.36 0.80
N ALA A 437 23.57 -44.10 0.14
CA ALA A 437 23.59 -43.99 -1.32
C ALA A 437 23.28 -45.34 -1.98
N PRO A 438 22.51 -45.41 -3.08
CA PRO A 438 22.27 -46.61 -3.84
C PRO A 438 23.55 -47.27 -4.36
N GLU A 439 23.58 -48.61 -4.47
CA GLU A 439 24.77 -49.37 -4.95
C GLU A 439 25.24 -48.93 -6.36
N ASN A 440 24.33 -48.52 -7.19
CA ASN A 440 24.60 -48.03 -8.55
C ASN A 440 24.91 -46.53 -8.64
N TRP A 441 25.10 -45.85 -7.49
CA TRP A 441 25.46 -44.45 -7.45
C TRP A 441 26.86 -44.21 -8.04
N SER A 442 26.94 -43.40 -9.10
CA SER A 442 28.23 -43.08 -9.73
C SER A 442 29.08 -42.17 -8.88
N LYS A 443 30.15 -42.73 -8.29
CA LYS A 443 31.13 -41.93 -7.54
C LYS A 443 32.04 -41.08 -8.47
N ASP A 444 32.09 -41.44 -9.75
CA ASP A 444 32.93 -40.78 -10.77
C ASP A 444 32.12 -39.84 -11.70
N GLY A 445 30.88 -39.57 -11.37
CA GLY A 445 29.98 -38.66 -12.12
C GLY A 445 30.40 -37.19 -12.04
N LYS A 446 29.92 -36.36 -12.99
CA LYS A 446 30.09 -34.91 -12.91
C LYS A 446 29.38 -34.39 -11.64
N LEU A 447 29.91 -33.26 -11.12
CA LEU A 447 29.35 -32.63 -9.89
C LEU A 447 27.84 -32.47 -9.96
N ARG A 448 27.29 -32.04 -11.10
CA ARG A 448 25.85 -31.92 -11.33
C ARG A 448 25.09 -33.24 -11.14
N GLU A 449 25.63 -34.34 -11.62
CA GLU A 449 25.03 -35.67 -11.51
C GLU A 449 25.08 -36.20 -10.06
N GLN A 450 26.10 -35.83 -9.29
CA GLN A 450 26.19 -36.20 -7.89
C GLN A 450 25.30 -35.34 -6.98
N MET A 451 25.15 -34.06 -7.28
CA MET A 451 24.31 -33.14 -6.50
C MET A 451 22.81 -33.33 -6.80
N TRP A 452 22.46 -33.46 -8.08
CA TRP A 452 21.08 -33.49 -8.55
C TRP A 452 20.86 -34.70 -9.50
N PRO A 453 20.85 -35.96 -9.00
CA PRO A 453 20.74 -37.16 -9.81
C PRO A 453 19.40 -37.26 -10.57
N GLU A 454 18.35 -36.68 -10.02
CA GLU A 454 17.02 -36.58 -10.59
C GLU A 454 17.00 -35.86 -11.95
N GLU A 455 17.92 -34.94 -12.22
CA GLU A 455 18.00 -34.23 -13.49
C GLU A 455 18.60 -35.09 -14.63
N SER A 456 19.31 -36.15 -14.29
CA SER A 456 19.91 -37.04 -15.28
C SER A 456 18.98 -38.15 -15.77
N GLN A 457 17.83 -38.36 -15.09
CA GLN A 457 16.86 -39.44 -15.35
C GLN A 457 15.44 -38.84 -15.50
N LEU A 458 15.25 -38.09 -16.58
CA LEU A 458 13.97 -37.36 -16.86
C LEU A 458 12.77 -38.32 -17.10
N ASP A 459 13.00 -39.62 -17.28
CA ASP A 459 11.96 -40.65 -17.41
C ASP A 459 11.27 -41.02 -16.08
N GLY A 460 11.73 -40.43 -14.97
CA GLY A 460 11.17 -40.68 -13.64
C GLY A 460 11.61 -41.99 -12.99
N SER A 461 12.49 -42.79 -13.61
CA SER A 461 12.97 -44.05 -13.06
C SER A 461 13.73 -43.95 -11.74
N TRP A 462 14.28 -42.74 -11.43
CA TRP A 462 14.96 -42.42 -10.18
C TRP A 462 14.05 -42.51 -8.94
N MET A 463 12.74 -42.27 -9.09
CA MET A 463 11.78 -42.30 -7.98
C MET A 463 11.69 -43.67 -7.28
N GLU A 464 11.94 -44.76 -7.99
CA GLU A 464 11.89 -46.10 -7.42
C GLU A 464 13.17 -46.47 -6.65
N THR A 465 14.29 -45.82 -6.98
CA THR A 465 15.62 -46.18 -6.45
C THR A 465 16.22 -45.14 -5.52
N ASP A 466 15.70 -43.89 -5.50
CA ASP A 466 16.21 -42.84 -4.64
C ASP A 466 15.69 -42.95 -3.18
N PRO A 467 16.58 -43.19 -2.20
CA PRO A 467 16.20 -43.32 -0.80
C PRO A 467 15.49 -42.08 -0.22
N ARG A 468 15.70 -40.89 -0.79
CA ARG A 468 15.04 -39.65 -0.36
C ARG A 468 13.54 -39.70 -0.58
N VAL A 469 13.08 -40.34 -1.65
CA VAL A 469 11.64 -40.51 -1.95
C VAL A 469 10.98 -41.44 -0.92
N MET A 470 11.63 -42.55 -0.59
CA MET A 470 11.10 -43.50 0.43
C MET A 470 11.07 -42.83 1.80
N TRP A 471 12.13 -42.11 2.20
CA TRP A 471 12.17 -41.34 3.41
C TRP A 471 11.06 -40.28 3.48
N LEU A 472 10.83 -39.56 2.38
CA LEU A 472 9.77 -38.53 2.29
C LEU A 472 8.37 -39.17 2.53
N MET A 473 8.05 -40.28 1.88
CA MET A 473 6.78 -40.97 2.06
C MET A 473 6.58 -41.46 3.50
N GLU A 474 7.61 -42.01 4.13
CA GLU A 474 7.56 -42.45 5.51
C GLU A 474 7.39 -41.28 6.46
N LYS A 475 8.18 -40.20 6.34
CA LYS A 475 8.16 -39.02 7.18
C LYS A 475 6.78 -38.34 7.18
N LEU A 476 6.17 -38.20 6.00
CA LEU A 476 4.84 -37.62 5.85
C LEU A 476 3.70 -38.48 6.42
N ARG A 477 3.89 -39.79 6.48
CA ARG A 477 2.92 -40.75 7.07
C ARG A 477 3.06 -40.90 8.57
N THR A 478 4.21 -40.58 9.11
CA THR A 478 4.54 -40.72 10.57
C THR A 478 4.63 -39.39 11.26
N ASP A 479 5.82 -38.81 11.32
CA ASP A 479 6.15 -37.63 12.16
C ASP A 479 5.43 -36.35 11.70
N LEU A 480 5.20 -36.22 10.39
CA LEU A 480 4.59 -35.05 9.77
C LEU A 480 3.12 -35.23 9.36
N LYS A 481 2.48 -36.36 9.82
CA LYS A 481 1.13 -36.76 9.41
C LYS A 481 0.06 -35.67 9.56
N HIS A 482 0.17 -34.83 10.60
CA HIS A 482 -0.82 -33.84 10.95
C HIS A 482 -0.28 -32.41 10.84
N LYS A 483 0.82 -32.25 10.12
CA LYS A 483 1.47 -30.96 9.90
C LYS A 483 1.31 -30.50 8.46
N LYS A 484 1.32 -29.18 8.29
CA LYS A 484 1.45 -28.54 6.97
C LYS A 484 2.93 -28.44 6.64
N VAL A 485 3.33 -28.99 5.49
CA VAL A 485 4.74 -29.10 5.10
C VAL A 485 4.97 -28.38 3.77
N LEU A 486 5.98 -27.52 3.73
CA LEU A 486 6.48 -26.95 2.48
C LEU A 486 7.69 -27.76 2.01
N LEU A 487 7.66 -28.27 0.78
CA LEU A 487 8.82 -28.90 0.16
C LEU A 487 9.29 -28.04 -1.00
N ILE A 488 10.59 -27.77 -1.05
CA ILE A 488 11.21 -27.06 -2.16
C ILE A 488 12.19 -27.98 -2.87
N ALA A 489 12.04 -28.08 -4.20
CA ALA A 489 12.94 -28.78 -5.11
C ALA A 489 13.35 -27.83 -6.25
N ARG A 490 14.45 -28.20 -6.93
CA ARG A 490 15.10 -27.33 -7.92
C ARG A 490 14.24 -26.99 -9.14
N SER A 491 13.39 -27.91 -9.62
CA SER A 491 12.70 -27.74 -10.90
C SER A 491 11.27 -28.29 -10.92
N GLY A 492 10.44 -27.75 -11.82
CA GLY A 492 9.06 -28.17 -12.02
C GLY A 492 8.90 -29.67 -12.32
N PRO A 493 9.66 -30.28 -13.24
CA PRO A 493 9.59 -31.71 -13.51
C PRO A 493 9.83 -32.60 -12.29
N VAL A 494 10.73 -32.19 -11.37
CA VAL A 494 10.96 -32.93 -10.11
C VAL A 494 9.75 -32.80 -9.19
N VAL A 495 9.15 -31.61 -9.10
CA VAL A 495 7.93 -31.35 -8.32
C VAL A 495 6.77 -32.20 -8.82
N GLU A 496 6.53 -32.25 -10.13
CA GLU A 496 5.48 -33.07 -10.74
C GLU A 496 5.68 -34.57 -10.50
N ALA A 497 6.92 -35.04 -10.61
CA ALA A 497 7.28 -36.43 -10.34
C ALA A 497 7.03 -36.82 -8.88
N LEU A 498 7.43 -35.97 -7.92
CA LEU A 498 7.21 -36.17 -6.49
C LEU A 498 5.70 -36.14 -6.16
N GLU A 499 4.94 -35.20 -6.75
CA GLU A 499 3.50 -35.11 -6.56
C GLU A 499 2.81 -36.44 -6.95
N ASN A 500 3.12 -36.95 -8.15
CA ASN A 500 2.55 -38.17 -8.64
C ASN A 500 2.82 -39.36 -7.71
N VAL A 501 4.04 -39.49 -7.19
CA VAL A 501 4.39 -40.57 -6.25
C VAL A 501 3.66 -40.41 -4.93
N LEU A 502 3.65 -39.23 -4.34
CA LEU A 502 3.00 -38.99 -3.07
C LEU A 502 1.49 -39.18 -3.14
N ARG A 503 0.85 -38.76 -4.22
CA ARG A 503 -0.58 -38.92 -4.44
C ARG A 503 -0.96 -40.36 -4.75
N LEU A 504 -0.28 -41.02 -5.68
CA LEU A 504 -0.67 -42.34 -6.18
C LEU A 504 -0.17 -43.49 -5.29
N HIS A 505 1.05 -43.41 -4.77
CA HIS A 505 1.65 -44.49 -3.97
C HIS A 505 1.58 -44.30 -2.48
N ALA A 506 1.56 -43.01 -2.03
CA ALA A 506 1.47 -42.70 -0.60
C ALA A 506 0.06 -42.36 -0.14
N GLY A 507 -0.86 -41.95 -1.04
CA GLY A 507 -2.22 -41.52 -0.70
C GLY A 507 -2.22 -40.20 0.10
N ILE A 508 -1.22 -39.36 -0.09
CA ILE A 508 -1.05 -38.11 0.59
C ILE A 508 -1.73 -37.00 -0.23
N ARG A 509 -2.44 -36.09 0.41
CA ARG A 509 -3.02 -34.91 -0.24
C ARG A 509 -1.93 -33.89 -0.51
N THR A 510 -1.74 -33.57 -1.77
CA THR A 510 -0.66 -32.74 -2.29
C THR A 510 -1.21 -31.51 -2.99
N ALA A 511 -0.49 -30.41 -2.92
CA ALA A 511 -0.62 -29.24 -3.79
C ALA A 511 0.76 -28.96 -4.40
N MET A 512 0.83 -28.29 -5.55
CA MET A 512 2.11 -28.00 -6.17
C MET A 512 2.17 -26.58 -6.76
N PHE A 513 3.39 -26.03 -6.82
CA PHE A 513 3.72 -24.77 -7.47
C PHE A 513 4.97 -24.95 -8.33
N HIS A 514 4.85 -24.65 -9.61
CA HIS A 514 5.99 -24.62 -10.51
C HIS A 514 5.78 -23.58 -11.63
N GLU A 515 6.82 -23.32 -12.37
CA GLU A 515 6.88 -22.29 -13.42
C GLU A 515 5.84 -22.47 -14.54
N GLY A 516 5.44 -23.73 -14.85
CA GLY A 516 4.44 -24.05 -15.86
C GLY A 516 2.98 -23.76 -15.49
N MET A 517 2.69 -23.39 -14.23
CA MET A 517 1.32 -23.14 -13.76
C MET A 517 0.92 -21.68 -13.93
N SER A 518 -0.33 -21.46 -14.32
CA SER A 518 -0.94 -20.12 -14.32
C SER A 518 -1.10 -19.54 -12.90
N LEU A 519 -1.28 -18.23 -12.81
CA LEU A 519 -1.51 -17.57 -11.52
C LEU A 519 -2.75 -18.11 -10.79
N LEU A 520 -3.83 -18.36 -11.54
CA LEU A 520 -5.08 -18.90 -10.96
C LEU A 520 -4.87 -20.31 -10.38
N GLU A 521 -4.16 -21.17 -11.09
CA GLU A 521 -3.85 -22.52 -10.59
C GLU A 521 -2.98 -22.48 -9.34
N ARG A 522 -2.02 -21.56 -9.28
CA ARG A 522 -1.19 -21.33 -8.07
C ARG A 522 -2.02 -20.82 -6.90
N ASP A 523 -3.00 -19.92 -7.15
CA ASP A 523 -3.91 -19.43 -6.12
C ASP A 523 -4.80 -20.53 -5.55
N GLN A 524 -5.35 -21.37 -6.41
CA GLN A 524 -6.15 -22.52 -6.00
C GLN A 524 -5.32 -23.52 -5.18
N ALA A 525 -4.08 -23.79 -5.58
CA ALA A 525 -3.18 -24.67 -4.85
C ALA A 525 -2.80 -24.10 -3.48
N ALA A 526 -2.56 -22.78 -3.36
CA ALA A 526 -2.30 -22.12 -2.08
C ALA A 526 -3.50 -22.16 -1.15
N ALA A 527 -4.69 -21.88 -1.66
CA ALA A 527 -5.93 -21.94 -0.89
C ALA A 527 -6.19 -23.38 -0.41
N TYR A 528 -5.97 -24.37 -1.29
CA TYR A 528 -6.08 -25.78 -0.92
C TYR A 528 -5.04 -26.20 0.13
N PHE A 529 -3.82 -25.67 0.09
CA PHE A 529 -2.81 -25.93 1.11
C PHE A 529 -3.14 -25.23 2.44
N ALA A 530 -3.72 -24.03 2.42
CA ALA A 530 -4.10 -23.31 3.62
C ALA A 530 -5.30 -23.92 4.37
N GLU A 531 -6.15 -24.70 3.68
CA GLU A 531 -7.33 -25.33 4.28
C GLU A 531 -6.93 -26.41 5.31
N GLU A 532 -7.36 -26.26 6.56
CA GLU A 532 -6.94 -27.11 7.69
C GLU A 532 -7.55 -28.50 7.63
N SER A 533 -8.87 -28.62 7.38
CA SER A 533 -9.59 -29.87 7.55
C SER A 533 -9.48 -30.83 6.36
N TYR A 534 -9.60 -30.30 5.15
CA TYR A 534 -9.64 -31.10 3.93
C TYR A 534 -8.53 -30.75 2.95
N GLY A 535 -7.69 -29.78 3.27
CA GLY A 535 -6.64 -29.27 2.42
C GLY A 535 -5.44 -30.20 2.23
N ALA A 536 -4.51 -29.78 1.38
CA ALA A 536 -3.27 -30.50 1.16
C ALA A 536 -2.42 -30.54 2.43
N GLN A 537 -1.77 -31.69 2.68
CA GLN A 537 -0.81 -31.84 3.76
C GLN A 537 0.54 -31.22 3.40
N ILE A 538 0.94 -31.37 2.12
CA ILE A 538 2.21 -30.88 1.61
C ILE A 538 2.00 -30.02 0.37
N LEU A 539 2.73 -28.91 0.31
CA LEU A 539 2.90 -28.09 -0.89
C LEU A 539 4.30 -28.30 -1.43
N LEU A 540 4.37 -28.76 -2.68
CA LEU A 540 5.63 -29.00 -3.41
C LEU A 540 5.90 -27.79 -4.31
N CYS A 541 7.05 -27.15 -4.15
CA CYS A 541 7.41 -25.95 -4.91
C CYS A 541 8.69 -26.15 -5.70
N SER A 542 8.74 -25.63 -6.94
CA SER A 542 10.01 -25.31 -7.60
C SER A 542 10.57 -24.00 -7.05
N GLU A 543 11.82 -23.68 -7.36
CA GLU A 543 12.48 -22.45 -6.91
C GLU A 543 11.67 -21.18 -7.24
N ILE A 544 11.23 -21.08 -8.48
CA ILE A 544 10.46 -19.92 -9.00
C ILE A 544 9.01 -19.96 -8.47
N GLY A 545 8.45 -21.13 -8.24
CA GLY A 545 7.04 -21.29 -7.88
C GLY A 545 6.69 -20.74 -6.49
N SER A 546 7.64 -20.65 -5.57
CA SER A 546 7.37 -20.28 -4.16
C SER A 546 7.44 -18.77 -3.88
N GLU A 547 7.79 -17.95 -4.85
CA GLU A 547 8.00 -16.51 -4.66
C GLU A 547 6.70 -15.75 -4.39
N GLY A 548 6.75 -14.74 -3.53
CA GLY A 548 5.66 -13.81 -3.26
C GLY A 548 4.51 -14.33 -2.38
N ARG A 549 4.62 -15.51 -1.74
CA ARG A 549 3.55 -16.12 -0.96
C ARG A 549 3.83 -16.19 0.54
N ASN A 550 2.77 -16.14 1.33
CA ASN A 550 2.83 -16.27 2.79
C ASN A 550 2.35 -17.66 3.20
N PHE A 551 3.25 -18.43 3.82
CA PHE A 551 2.98 -19.75 4.36
C PHE A 551 3.25 -19.83 5.87
N GLN A 552 3.07 -18.75 6.62
CA GLN A 552 3.36 -18.66 8.07
C GLN A 552 2.59 -19.67 8.94
N PHE A 553 1.49 -20.22 8.41
CA PHE A 553 0.77 -21.33 9.08
C PHE A 553 1.51 -22.69 9.01
N ALA A 554 2.58 -22.79 8.21
CA ALA A 554 3.45 -23.97 8.14
C ALA A 554 4.80 -23.67 8.82
N SER A 555 5.34 -24.62 9.54
CA SER A 555 6.63 -24.53 10.24
C SER A 555 7.65 -25.57 9.81
N ASP A 556 7.24 -26.55 9.00
CA ASP A 556 8.11 -27.62 8.54
C ASP A 556 8.47 -27.43 7.07
N LEU A 557 9.78 -27.25 6.80
CA LEU A 557 10.38 -27.09 5.48
C LEU A 557 11.18 -28.33 5.12
N ILE A 558 10.95 -28.92 3.97
CA ILE A 558 11.79 -29.97 3.40
C ILE A 558 12.56 -29.40 2.22
N LEU A 559 13.89 -29.43 2.29
CA LEU A 559 14.78 -29.10 1.19
C LEU A 559 15.16 -30.42 0.48
N PHE A 560 14.42 -30.79 -0.55
CA PHE A 560 14.62 -32.06 -1.25
C PHE A 560 16.01 -32.16 -1.89
N ASP A 561 16.51 -31.01 -2.36
CA ASP A 561 17.86 -30.81 -2.86
C ASP A 561 18.45 -29.53 -2.28
N LEU A 562 19.77 -29.41 -2.30
CA LEU A 562 20.47 -28.20 -1.89
C LEU A 562 20.94 -27.41 -3.13
N PRO A 563 20.68 -26.09 -3.17
CA PRO A 563 21.17 -25.23 -4.25
C PRO A 563 22.70 -25.08 -4.18
N ALA A 564 23.33 -24.64 -5.26
CA ALA A 564 24.76 -24.37 -5.28
C ALA A 564 25.13 -23.00 -4.66
N ASN A 565 24.18 -22.09 -4.56
CA ASN A 565 24.35 -20.71 -4.07
C ASN A 565 23.69 -20.58 -2.68
N PRO A 566 24.43 -20.05 -1.66
CA PRO A 566 23.89 -19.83 -0.31
C PRO A 566 22.74 -18.83 -0.26
N ASP A 567 22.70 -17.81 -1.13
CA ASP A 567 21.60 -16.84 -1.17
C ASP A 567 20.30 -17.49 -1.61
N VAL A 568 20.37 -18.41 -2.57
CA VAL A 568 19.19 -19.22 -2.98
C VAL A 568 18.73 -20.10 -1.82
N LEU A 569 19.65 -20.66 -1.03
CA LEU A 569 19.30 -21.44 0.17
C LEU A 569 18.60 -20.55 1.21
N GLU A 570 19.14 -19.38 1.48
CA GLU A 570 18.52 -18.40 2.37
C GLU A 570 17.12 -17.97 1.87
N GLN A 571 16.95 -17.75 0.56
CA GLN A 571 15.65 -17.46 -0.03
C GLN A 571 14.65 -18.60 0.17
N ARG A 572 15.08 -19.88 0.00
CA ARG A 572 14.23 -21.04 0.26
C ARG A 572 13.80 -21.12 1.73
N ILE A 573 14.72 -20.93 2.66
CA ILE A 573 14.42 -20.93 4.10
C ILE A 573 13.53 -19.73 4.45
N GLY A 574 13.81 -18.59 3.88
CA GLY A 574 13.04 -17.35 4.04
C GLY A 574 11.58 -17.41 3.58
N ARG A 575 11.14 -18.50 2.93
CA ARG A 575 9.71 -18.72 2.65
C ARG A 575 8.89 -18.96 3.92
N LEU A 576 9.49 -19.58 4.94
CA LEU A 576 8.87 -19.80 6.24
C LEU A 576 9.48 -18.94 7.35
N ASP A 577 10.78 -18.63 7.26
CA ASP A 577 11.51 -17.85 8.26
C ASP A 577 11.29 -16.34 8.04
N ARG A 578 10.09 -15.90 8.40
CA ARG A 578 9.64 -14.52 8.27
C ARG A 578 9.17 -13.98 9.60
N ILE A 579 9.21 -12.68 9.74
CA ILE A 579 8.64 -11.99 10.89
C ILE A 579 7.14 -12.31 11.03
N GLY A 580 6.69 -12.58 12.27
CA GLY A 580 5.32 -12.99 12.54
C GLY A 580 5.08 -14.51 12.49
N GLN A 581 6.10 -15.32 12.25
CA GLN A 581 6.02 -16.78 12.40
C GLN A 581 6.04 -17.15 13.88
N GLU A 582 5.04 -17.90 14.34
CA GLU A 582 4.91 -18.26 15.77
C GLU A 582 5.77 -19.45 16.18
N ASN A 583 6.01 -20.38 15.25
CA ASN A 583 6.69 -21.65 15.53
C ASN A 583 8.13 -21.64 14.98
N ARG A 584 9.05 -22.31 15.69
CA ARG A 584 10.41 -22.54 15.18
C ARG A 584 10.36 -23.32 13.87
N ILE A 585 11.14 -22.90 12.90
CA ILE A 585 11.18 -23.54 11.59
C ILE A 585 11.99 -24.83 11.67
N GLN A 586 11.37 -25.95 11.34
CA GLN A 586 12.00 -27.26 11.26
C GLN A 586 12.48 -27.50 9.83
N ILE A 587 13.80 -27.45 9.60
CA ILE A 587 14.40 -27.60 8.27
C ILE A 587 14.88 -29.03 8.09
N HIS A 588 14.13 -29.84 7.35
CA HIS A 588 14.45 -31.23 7.05
C HIS A 588 15.31 -31.32 5.79
N VAL A 589 16.51 -31.88 5.91
CA VAL A 589 17.47 -32.00 4.81
C VAL A 589 17.83 -33.45 4.56
N PRO A 590 17.18 -34.17 3.65
CA PRO A 590 17.58 -35.51 3.23
C PRO A 590 18.78 -35.42 2.30
N TYR A 591 19.84 -36.17 2.60
CA TYR A 591 21.02 -36.26 1.76
C TYR A 591 21.61 -37.67 1.72
N LEU A 592 22.33 -37.99 0.63
CA LEU A 592 22.98 -39.27 0.44
C LEU A 592 24.40 -39.25 1.04
N MET A 593 24.66 -40.19 1.96
CA MET A 593 25.96 -40.30 2.65
C MET A 593 27.08 -40.67 1.68
N SER A 594 28.30 -40.19 1.96
CA SER A 594 29.50 -40.38 1.15
C SER A 594 29.42 -39.82 -0.27
N THR A 595 28.59 -38.81 -0.50
CA THR A 595 28.40 -38.16 -1.81
C THR A 595 28.70 -36.65 -1.71
N ALA A 596 28.63 -35.97 -2.86
CA ALA A 596 28.72 -34.51 -2.91
C ALA A 596 27.56 -33.83 -2.13
N GLN A 597 26.39 -34.50 -1.99
CA GLN A 597 25.26 -33.97 -1.22
C GLN A 597 25.59 -33.86 0.28
N GLU A 598 26.22 -34.90 0.89
CA GLU A 598 26.69 -34.83 2.29
C GLU A 598 27.70 -33.71 2.48
N ARG A 599 28.69 -33.60 1.59
CA ARG A 599 29.72 -32.54 1.69
C ARG A 599 29.12 -31.13 1.55
N MET A 600 28.12 -30.96 0.65
CA MET A 600 27.42 -29.69 0.52
C MET A 600 26.55 -29.38 1.75
N PHE A 601 25.86 -30.40 2.31
CA PHE A 601 25.13 -30.24 3.57
C PHE A 601 26.07 -29.80 4.70
N ARG A 602 27.23 -30.45 4.86
CA ARG A 602 28.22 -30.11 5.89
C ARG A 602 28.82 -28.72 5.66
N TRP A 603 29.06 -28.32 4.42
CA TRP A 603 29.48 -26.96 4.07
C TRP A 603 28.49 -25.91 4.57
N TYR A 604 27.21 -26.08 4.29
CA TYR A 604 26.17 -25.15 4.73
C TYR A 604 25.93 -25.20 6.25
N ASN A 605 25.99 -26.38 6.86
CA ASN A 605 25.71 -26.54 8.26
C ASN A 605 26.88 -26.22 9.19
N GLU A 606 28.09 -26.67 8.88
CA GLU A 606 29.26 -26.58 9.75
C GLU A 606 30.11 -25.34 9.44
N ALA A 607 30.40 -25.07 8.17
CA ALA A 607 31.22 -23.92 7.78
C ALA A 607 30.43 -22.61 7.80
N LEU A 608 29.26 -22.58 7.12
CA LEU A 608 28.45 -21.35 6.95
C LEU A 608 27.34 -21.16 7.99
N ASN A 609 26.95 -22.21 8.73
CA ASN A 609 25.92 -22.21 9.79
C ASN A 609 24.52 -21.69 9.37
N ILE A 610 24.16 -21.82 8.09
CA ILE A 610 22.94 -21.25 7.50
C ILE A 610 21.65 -21.86 8.08
N PHE A 611 21.66 -23.14 8.43
CA PHE A 611 20.49 -23.82 8.97
C PHE A 611 20.13 -23.43 10.39
N SER A 612 21.02 -22.83 11.16
CA SER A 612 20.76 -22.37 12.54
C SER A 612 20.53 -20.87 12.60
N ASN A 613 21.30 -20.11 11.83
CA ASN A 613 21.28 -18.65 11.80
C ASN A 613 21.33 -18.13 10.36
N ILE A 614 20.93 -16.88 10.16
CA ILE A 614 21.22 -16.20 8.91
C ILE A 614 22.72 -15.88 8.90
N SER A 615 23.35 -16.18 7.78
CA SER A 615 24.76 -15.87 7.58
C SER A 615 24.92 -14.78 6.50
N PRO A 616 25.05 -13.50 6.89
CA PRO A 616 25.20 -12.40 5.94
C PRO A 616 26.52 -12.48 5.16
N THR A 617 27.46 -13.26 5.67
CA THR A 617 28.79 -13.44 5.06
C THR A 617 28.90 -14.68 4.14
N ALA A 618 27.83 -15.49 4.07
CA ALA A 618 27.88 -16.79 3.40
C ALA A 618 28.26 -16.71 1.92
N GLN A 619 27.69 -15.75 1.17
CA GLN A 619 28.00 -15.57 -0.26
C GLN A 619 29.47 -15.17 -0.46
N THR A 620 29.96 -14.20 0.27
CA THR A 620 31.36 -13.73 0.19
C THR A 620 32.33 -14.85 0.51
N LEU A 621 32.07 -15.60 1.59
CA LEU A 621 32.89 -16.74 1.97
C LEU A 621 32.89 -17.82 0.89
N GLN A 622 31.74 -18.15 0.31
CA GLN A 622 31.66 -19.12 -0.76
C GLN A 622 32.41 -18.68 -2.00
N GLU A 623 32.33 -17.42 -2.40
CA GLU A 623 33.06 -16.88 -3.54
C GLU A 623 34.58 -16.96 -3.33
N ASN A 624 35.06 -16.63 -2.15
CA ASN A 624 36.47 -16.71 -1.78
C ASN A 624 37.04 -18.14 -1.83
N PHE A 625 36.19 -19.12 -1.46
CA PHE A 625 36.62 -20.52 -1.35
C PHE A 625 36.03 -21.43 -2.44
N ILE A 626 35.40 -20.88 -3.49
CA ILE A 626 34.64 -21.63 -4.51
C ILE A 626 35.46 -22.70 -5.22
N VAL A 627 36.75 -22.46 -5.46
CA VAL A 627 37.65 -23.43 -6.13
C VAL A 627 37.95 -24.60 -5.21
N ALA A 628 38.36 -24.35 -3.96
CA ALA A 628 38.61 -25.39 -2.96
C ALA A 628 37.36 -26.23 -2.66
N LEU A 629 36.20 -25.56 -2.54
CA LEU A 629 34.93 -26.24 -2.35
C LEU A 629 34.62 -27.19 -3.52
N LYS A 630 34.68 -26.72 -4.77
CA LYS A 630 34.41 -27.57 -5.95
C LYS A 630 35.34 -28.79 -6.01
N ASP A 631 36.58 -28.64 -5.68
CA ASP A 631 37.56 -29.73 -5.63
C ASP A 631 37.19 -30.75 -4.54
N CYS A 632 36.75 -30.31 -3.37
CA CYS A 632 36.30 -31.17 -2.28
C CYS A 632 34.96 -31.83 -2.56
N LEU A 633 34.05 -31.17 -3.28
CA LEU A 633 32.76 -31.77 -3.68
C LEU A 633 32.96 -32.90 -4.70
N LEU A 634 33.89 -32.78 -5.64
CA LEU A 634 34.12 -33.78 -6.71
C LEU A 634 34.87 -34.99 -6.22
N ALA A 635 35.79 -34.84 -5.29
CA ALA A 635 36.62 -35.91 -4.78
C ALA A 635 36.49 -36.04 -3.24
N ASP A 636 36.55 -37.28 -2.75
CA ASP A 636 36.66 -37.54 -1.32
C ASP A 636 38.05 -37.21 -0.83
N LYS A 637 38.25 -35.97 -0.42
CA LYS A 637 39.53 -35.43 0.04
C LYS A 637 39.75 -35.54 1.55
N GLY A 638 38.82 -36.20 2.26
CA GLY A 638 38.94 -36.49 3.69
C GLY A 638 39.46 -35.30 4.53
N GLN A 639 40.72 -35.32 4.92
CA GLN A 639 41.30 -34.29 5.79
C GLN A 639 41.30 -32.86 5.17
N GLU A 640 41.55 -32.72 3.86
CA GLU A 640 41.51 -31.41 3.20
C GLU A 640 40.12 -30.74 3.28
N PHE A 641 39.08 -31.56 3.28
CA PHE A 641 37.73 -31.03 3.46
C PHE A 641 37.44 -30.62 4.92
N GLU A 642 37.91 -31.40 5.90
CA GLU A 642 37.81 -31.02 7.32
C GLU A 642 38.54 -29.69 7.60
N ASP A 643 39.81 -29.57 7.08
CA ASP A 643 40.58 -28.35 7.23
C ASP A 643 39.91 -27.13 6.59
N LEU A 644 39.26 -27.32 5.42
CA LEU A 644 38.47 -26.26 4.74
C LEU A 644 37.26 -25.83 5.58
N LEU A 645 36.54 -26.76 6.16
CA LEU A 645 35.38 -26.43 7.01
C LEU A 645 35.78 -25.63 8.23
N GLU A 646 36.90 -26.02 8.90
CA GLU A 646 37.44 -25.32 10.04
C GLU A 646 37.91 -23.90 9.68
N GLU A 647 38.67 -23.76 8.59
CA GLU A 647 39.19 -22.45 8.11
C GLU A 647 38.02 -21.47 7.83
N VAL A 648 37.01 -21.93 7.10
CA VAL A 648 35.88 -21.08 6.75
C VAL A 648 35.01 -20.74 7.97
N SER A 649 34.85 -21.68 8.91
CA SER A 649 34.11 -21.39 10.16
C SER A 649 34.81 -20.30 10.98
N VAL A 650 36.13 -20.35 11.09
CA VAL A 650 36.92 -19.31 11.81
C VAL A 650 36.81 -17.95 11.08
N GLN A 651 36.92 -17.93 9.76
CA GLN A 651 36.74 -16.69 9.01
C GLN A 651 35.32 -16.12 9.10
N ARG A 652 34.31 -16.98 9.09
CA ARG A 652 32.91 -16.57 9.32
C ARG A 652 32.78 -15.86 10.67
N GLU A 653 33.22 -16.49 11.76
CA GLU A 653 33.14 -15.91 13.11
C GLU A 653 33.90 -14.57 13.21
N ALA A 654 35.05 -14.43 12.53
CA ALA A 654 35.78 -13.17 12.50
C ALA A 654 35.03 -12.07 11.76
N LEU A 655 34.45 -12.39 10.56
CA LEU A 655 33.68 -11.44 9.77
C LEU A 655 32.35 -11.07 10.45
N GLU A 656 31.66 -12.03 11.07
CA GLU A 656 30.44 -11.77 11.83
C GLU A 656 30.72 -10.87 13.04
N ALA A 657 31.85 -11.06 13.73
CA ALA A 657 32.27 -10.19 14.84
C ALA A 657 32.58 -8.76 14.35
N GLU A 658 33.28 -8.62 13.21
CA GLU A 658 33.56 -7.32 12.60
C GLU A 658 32.26 -6.60 12.19
N LEU A 659 31.29 -7.32 11.62
CA LEU A 659 29.97 -6.77 11.30
C LEU A 659 29.18 -6.36 12.55
N GLN A 660 29.31 -7.08 13.65
CA GLN A 660 28.66 -6.71 14.93
C GLN A 660 29.33 -5.49 15.57
N GLU A 661 30.67 -5.37 15.50
CA GLU A 661 31.38 -4.16 15.99
C GLU A 661 31.03 -2.91 15.16
N GLY A 662 30.76 -3.09 13.86
CA GLY A 662 30.33 -2.02 12.95
C GLY A 662 28.82 -1.71 13.01
N ARG A 663 28.05 -2.39 13.87
CA ARG A 663 26.59 -2.21 13.97
C ARG A 663 26.25 -0.84 14.53
N ASP A 664 25.41 -0.12 13.79
CA ASP A 664 24.93 1.21 14.18
C ASP A 664 23.58 1.13 14.92
N ARG A 665 23.62 0.98 16.24
CA ARG A 665 22.41 0.94 17.10
C ARG A 665 21.63 2.25 17.07
N LEU A 666 22.29 3.37 16.82
CA LEU A 666 21.63 4.66 16.71
C LEU A 666 20.76 4.72 15.44
N LEU A 667 21.28 4.20 14.33
CA LEU A 667 20.54 4.09 13.09
C LEU A 667 19.35 3.13 13.20
N GLU A 668 19.55 1.97 13.84
CA GLU A 668 18.46 1.00 14.12
C GLU A 668 17.35 1.62 14.97
N TYR A 669 17.70 2.32 16.05
CA TYR A 669 16.72 3.02 16.89
C TYR A 669 15.96 4.11 16.11
N ASN A 670 16.62 4.82 15.22
CA ASN A 670 15.98 5.79 14.34
C ASN A 670 15.05 5.13 13.31
N SER A 671 15.42 3.95 12.83
CA SER A 671 14.67 3.19 11.83
C SER A 671 13.39 2.55 12.38
N CYS A 672 13.31 2.36 13.72
CA CYS A 672 12.09 1.94 14.38
C CYS A 672 12.04 2.50 15.82
N ARG A 673 11.34 3.62 16.02
CA ARG A 673 11.10 4.18 17.38
C ARG A 673 9.97 3.38 18.05
N PRO A 674 10.26 2.58 19.10
CA PRO A 674 9.30 1.57 19.57
C PRO A 674 7.98 2.16 20.05
N VAL A 675 7.99 3.31 20.72
CA VAL A 675 6.79 3.96 21.26
C VAL A 675 5.86 4.40 20.12
N VAL A 676 6.40 5.10 19.14
CA VAL A 676 5.62 5.60 17.99
C VAL A 676 5.11 4.42 17.14
N ALA A 677 5.97 3.43 16.91
CA ALA A 677 5.59 2.23 16.17
C ALA A 677 4.43 1.50 16.85
N GLN A 678 4.47 1.34 18.17
CA GLN A 678 3.40 0.69 18.94
C GLN A 678 2.10 1.50 18.93
N GLU A 679 2.17 2.83 18.97
CA GLU A 679 0.97 3.70 18.84
C GLU A 679 0.28 3.49 17.49
N ILE A 680 1.04 3.35 16.40
CA ILE A 680 0.50 3.09 15.06
C ILE A 680 -0.16 1.70 15.01
N VAL A 681 0.51 0.68 15.58
CA VAL A 681 -0.04 -0.69 15.66
C VAL A 681 -1.37 -0.68 16.42
N ASN A 682 -1.40 -0.12 17.64
CA ASN A 682 -2.61 -0.06 18.45
C ASN A 682 -3.76 0.67 17.73
N ALA A 683 -3.45 1.76 17.03
CA ALA A 683 -4.46 2.50 16.28
C ALA A 683 -5.02 1.71 15.08
N LEU A 684 -4.21 0.85 14.44
CA LEU A 684 -4.67 -0.06 13.40
C LEU A 684 -5.48 -1.24 13.97
N GLU A 685 -5.11 -1.78 15.13
CA GLU A 685 -5.89 -2.78 15.84
C GLU A 685 -7.27 -2.24 16.22
N ASP A 686 -7.33 -1.03 16.78
CA ASP A 686 -8.60 -0.35 17.08
C ASP A 686 -9.47 -0.13 15.82
N TYR A 687 -8.84 0.14 14.67
CA TYR A 687 -9.54 0.23 13.40
C TYR A 687 -10.08 -1.13 12.93
N ASP A 688 -9.28 -2.19 13.02
CA ASP A 688 -9.64 -3.55 12.60
C ASP A 688 -10.76 -4.14 13.47
N ASP A 689 -10.81 -3.80 14.77
CA ASP A 689 -11.88 -4.20 15.70
C ASP A 689 -13.20 -3.44 15.50
N ASN A 690 -13.19 -2.39 14.66
CA ASN A 690 -14.35 -1.54 14.44
C ASN A 690 -15.37 -2.20 13.51
N THR A 691 -16.56 -2.49 14.01
CA THR A 691 -17.66 -3.14 13.27
C THR A 691 -18.52 -2.18 12.44
N THR A 692 -18.21 -0.89 12.40
CA THR A 692 -19.03 0.12 11.70
C THR A 692 -19.09 -0.15 10.20
N LEU A 693 -17.94 -0.39 9.56
CA LEU A 693 -17.87 -0.68 8.12
C LEU A 693 -18.59 -1.99 7.74
N PRO A 694 -18.36 -3.13 8.41
CA PRO A 694 -19.10 -4.38 8.15
C PRO A 694 -20.62 -4.19 8.23
N MET A 695 -21.11 -3.52 9.28
CA MET A 695 -22.53 -3.26 9.46
C MET A 695 -23.11 -2.33 8.38
N PHE A 696 -22.35 -1.30 8.01
CA PHE A 696 -22.72 -0.39 6.94
C PHE A 696 -22.82 -1.13 5.61
N MET A 697 -21.80 -1.91 5.23
CA MET A 697 -21.78 -2.66 3.97
C MET A 697 -22.92 -3.68 3.90
N LYS A 698 -23.21 -4.39 4.99
CA LYS A 698 -24.33 -5.34 5.04
C LYS A 698 -25.67 -4.65 4.78
N ARG A 699 -25.93 -3.48 5.38
CA ARG A 699 -27.15 -2.70 5.15
C ARG A 699 -27.21 -2.14 3.73
N PHE A 700 -26.08 -1.67 3.22
CA PHE A 700 -25.98 -1.20 1.84
C PHE A 700 -26.33 -2.31 0.85
N MET A 701 -25.75 -3.51 0.99
CA MET A 701 -26.03 -4.67 0.11
C MET A 701 -27.52 -5.03 0.16
N ALA A 702 -28.10 -5.09 1.37
CA ALA A 702 -29.53 -5.37 1.53
C ALA A 702 -30.40 -4.30 0.85
N SER A 703 -30.03 -3.02 0.94
CA SER A 703 -30.77 -1.91 0.33
C SER A 703 -30.66 -1.84 -1.19
N THR A 704 -29.63 -2.47 -1.76
CA THR A 704 -29.35 -2.46 -3.21
C THR A 704 -29.69 -3.78 -3.91
N ASN A 705 -30.20 -4.77 -3.18
CA ASN A 705 -30.44 -6.13 -3.65
C ASN A 705 -29.15 -6.81 -4.21
N ILE A 706 -28.04 -6.63 -3.51
CA ILE A 706 -26.80 -7.36 -3.74
C ILE A 706 -26.76 -8.51 -2.74
N ASP A 707 -26.49 -9.73 -3.19
CA ASP A 707 -26.34 -10.88 -2.31
C ASP A 707 -25.11 -10.74 -1.42
N PHE A 708 -25.30 -10.96 -0.12
CA PHE A 708 -24.27 -10.87 0.90
C PHE A 708 -24.41 -12.07 1.85
N ASP A 709 -23.59 -13.09 1.65
CA ASP A 709 -23.66 -14.36 2.38
C ASP A 709 -22.44 -14.51 3.30
N GLU A 710 -22.69 -14.46 4.62
CA GLU A 710 -21.66 -14.60 5.65
C GLU A 710 -21.33 -16.07 5.88
N GLN A 711 -20.06 -16.42 5.76
CA GLN A 711 -19.54 -17.76 5.99
C GLN A 711 -19.03 -17.92 7.43
N SER A 712 -19.04 -19.16 7.93
CA SER A 712 -18.60 -19.47 9.30
C SER A 712 -17.11 -19.19 9.59
N ASN A 713 -16.30 -19.02 8.58
CA ASN A 713 -14.87 -18.74 8.65
C ASN A 713 -14.52 -17.23 8.61
N GLY A 714 -15.51 -16.34 8.78
CA GLY A 714 -15.30 -14.89 8.75
C GLY A 714 -15.15 -14.28 7.36
N THR A 715 -15.37 -15.06 6.29
CA THR A 715 -15.46 -14.52 4.93
C THR A 715 -16.91 -14.22 4.54
N VAL A 716 -17.08 -13.38 3.54
CA VAL A 716 -18.37 -13.05 2.95
C VAL A 716 -18.31 -13.25 1.43
N ILE A 717 -19.40 -13.75 0.86
CA ILE A 717 -19.55 -13.86 -0.59
C ILE A 717 -20.50 -12.76 -1.03
N ILE A 718 -20.04 -11.88 -1.93
CA ILE A 718 -20.78 -10.75 -2.46
C ILE A 718 -21.04 -11.01 -3.94
N LYS A 719 -22.31 -11.04 -4.36
CA LYS A 719 -22.70 -11.30 -5.75
C LYS A 719 -23.75 -10.31 -6.23
N PRO A 720 -23.61 -9.80 -7.47
CA PRO A 720 -24.67 -9.02 -8.08
C PRO A 720 -25.89 -9.92 -8.33
N THR A 721 -27.09 -9.35 -8.22
CA THR A 721 -28.35 -10.03 -8.60
C THR A 721 -28.98 -9.35 -9.80
N ASP A 722 -29.89 -10.07 -10.49
CA ASP A 722 -30.67 -9.50 -11.59
C ASP A 722 -31.56 -8.31 -11.15
N GLN A 723 -31.79 -8.15 -9.86
CA GLN A 723 -32.60 -7.09 -9.25
C GLN A 723 -31.76 -5.97 -8.62
N MET A 724 -30.46 -5.95 -8.87
CA MET A 724 -29.57 -4.93 -8.36
C MET A 724 -30.01 -3.54 -8.83
N GLN A 725 -30.26 -2.62 -7.89
CA GLN A 725 -30.83 -1.30 -8.14
C GLN A 725 -29.80 -0.21 -8.45
N VAL A 726 -28.51 -0.53 -8.36
CA VAL A 726 -27.40 0.43 -8.51
C VAL A 726 -26.47 0.04 -9.64
N GLN A 727 -25.86 1.04 -10.30
CA GLN A 727 -24.91 0.84 -11.38
C GLN A 727 -23.58 1.53 -11.03
N GLY A 728 -22.48 1.05 -11.63
CA GLY A 728 -21.18 1.70 -11.49
C GLY A 728 -20.34 1.19 -10.31
N LEU A 729 -20.78 0.14 -9.62
CA LEU A 729 -19.92 -0.52 -8.61
C LEU A 729 -18.82 -1.36 -9.28
N THR A 730 -17.65 -1.40 -8.66
CA THR A 730 -16.54 -2.28 -9.06
C THR A 730 -16.79 -3.70 -8.55
N LEU A 731 -17.83 -4.35 -9.06
CA LEU A 731 -18.22 -5.71 -8.72
C LEU A 731 -18.43 -6.51 -10.02
N ASP A 732 -17.68 -7.61 -10.17
CA ASP A 732 -17.78 -8.49 -11.32
C ASP A 732 -19.07 -9.31 -11.30
N GLU A 733 -19.51 -9.80 -12.47
CA GLU A 733 -20.70 -10.65 -12.61
C GLU A 733 -20.61 -11.96 -11.81
N GLU A 734 -19.40 -12.48 -11.65
CA GLU A 734 -19.14 -13.68 -10.83
C GLU A 734 -19.19 -13.38 -9.32
N GLY A 735 -19.13 -12.12 -8.93
CA GLY A 735 -19.03 -11.66 -7.54
C GLY A 735 -17.61 -11.73 -6.99
N MET A 736 -17.48 -11.57 -5.68
CA MET A 736 -16.20 -11.66 -4.99
C MET A 736 -16.33 -12.40 -3.65
N THR A 737 -15.28 -13.09 -3.24
CA THR A 737 -15.07 -13.52 -1.86
C THR A 737 -14.29 -12.42 -1.13
N ALA A 738 -14.77 -12.01 0.03
CA ALA A 738 -14.17 -10.91 0.79
C ALA A 738 -14.17 -11.19 2.29
N THR A 739 -13.39 -10.41 3.02
CA THR A 739 -13.39 -10.41 4.49
C THR A 739 -13.14 -9.01 5.03
N PHE A 740 -13.65 -8.71 6.21
CA PHE A 740 -13.37 -7.48 6.96
C PHE A 740 -12.27 -7.68 8.01
N TYR A 741 -11.76 -8.89 8.16
CA TYR A 741 -10.80 -9.28 9.18
C TYR A 741 -9.42 -9.46 8.56
N ARG A 742 -8.44 -8.68 9.04
CA ARG A 742 -7.04 -8.70 8.54
C ARG A 742 -6.41 -10.07 8.65
N ASP A 743 -6.59 -10.78 9.75
CA ASP A 743 -6.03 -12.11 9.97
C ASP A 743 -6.53 -13.10 8.92
N GLN A 744 -7.84 -13.07 8.65
CA GLN A 744 -8.43 -13.92 7.60
C GLN A 744 -7.93 -13.55 6.22
N ALA A 745 -7.79 -12.26 5.95
CA ALA A 745 -7.24 -11.79 4.69
C ALA A 745 -5.79 -12.22 4.46
N GLN A 746 -4.98 -12.31 5.50
CA GLN A 746 -3.59 -12.77 5.40
C GLN A 746 -3.47 -14.26 5.11
N ILE A 747 -4.37 -15.08 5.67
CA ILE A 747 -4.38 -16.54 5.48
C ILE A 747 -5.02 -16.91 4.14
N ARG A 748 -6.11 -16.26 3.77
CA ARG A 748 -6.92 -16.58 2.59
C ARG A 748 -6.61 -15.64 1.43
N GLU A 749 -5.71 -16.05 0.54
CA GLU A 749 -5.31 -15.23 -0.62
C GLU A 749 -6.45 -14.98 -1.63
N ASP A 750 -7.46 -15.84 -1.66
CA ASP A 750 -8.66 -15.72 -2.49
C ASP A 750 -9.68 -14.70 -1.99
N ALA A 751 -9.57 -14.24 -0.73
CA ALA A 751 -10.49 -13.27 -0.16
C ALA A 751 -9.95 -11.83 -0.26
N GLN A 752 -10.78 -10.91 -0.76
CA GLN A 752 -10.48 -9.47 -0.79
C GLN A 752 -10.61 -8.87 0.61
N TYR A 753 -9.65 -8.02 1.01
CA TYR A 753 -9.70 -7.33 2.31
C TYR A 753 -10.46 -6.01 2.21
N LEU A 754 -11.71 -5.98 2.68
CA LEU A 754 -12.59 -4.81 2.60
C LEU A 754 -12.32 -3.83 3.74
N THR A 755 -11.74 -2.70 3.40
CA THR A 755 -11.54 -1.53 4.26
C THR A 755 -12.17 -0.29 3.62
N LEU A 756 -12.09 0.86 4.28
CA LEU A 756 -12.54 2.13 3.67
C LEU A 756 -11.70 2.54 2.44
N GLU A 757 -10.50 2.01 2.30
CA GLU A 757 -9.60 2.30 1.17
C GLU A 757 -9.63 1.23 0.07
N HIS A 758 -10.48 0.21 0.22
CA HIS A 758 -10.65 -0.81 -0.82
C HIS A 758 -11.44 -0.25 -2.01
N PRO A 759 -11.05 -0.49 -3.27
CA PRO A 759 -11.70 0.08 -4.46
C PRO A 759 -13.22 -0.15 -4.51
N PHE A 760 -13.69 -1.33 -4.11
CA PHE A 760 -15.11 -1.62 -4.03
C PHE A 760 -15.82 -0.74 -2.99
N THR A 761 -15.26 -0.57 -1.81
CA THR A 761 -15.82 0.30 -0.76
C THR A 761 -15.81 1.76 -1.21
N GLU A 762 -14.71 2.20 -1.84
CA GLU A 762 -14.61 3.56 -2.41
C GLU A 762 -15.70 3.79 -3.46
N SER A 763 -15.97 2.83 -4.35
CA SER A 763 -17.04 2.94 -5.35
C SER A 763 -18.43 3.02 -4.72
N VAL A 764 -18.68 2.29 -3.61
CA VAL A 764 -19.92 2.40 -2.83
C VAL A 764 -20.08 3.80 -2.23
N MET A 765 -19.02 4.33 -1.62
CA MET A 765 -19.05 5.67 -1.02
C MET A 765 -19.25 6.76 -2.08
N GLU A 766 -18.55 6.65 -3.21
CA GLU A 766 -18.69 7.58 -4.33
C GLU A 766 -20.11 7.55 -4.89
N MET A 767 -20.67 6.37 -5.08
CA MET A 767 -22.05 6.22 -5.57
C MET A 767 -23.06 6.90 -4.64
N ILE A 768 -22.96 6.69 -3.32
CA ILE A 768 -23.87 7.31 -2.35
C ILE A 768 -23.77 8.84 -2.42
N ASN A 769 -22.56 9.38 -2.58
CA ASN A 769 -22.32 10.82 -2.62
C ASN A 769 -22.78 11.46 -3.93
N THR A 770 -22.55 10.81 -5.07
CA THR A 770 -22.78 11.39 -6.40
C THR A 770 -24.21 11.20 -6.92
N GLN A 771 -24.84 10.06 -6.64
CA GLN A 771 -26.18 9.75 -7.17
C GLN A 771 -27.33 10.35 -6.34
N GLY A 772 -27.03 11.13 -5.28
CA GLY A 772 -28.02 11.84 -4.47
C GLY A 772 -28.90 10.93 -3.61
N PHE A 773 -28.64 9.63 -3.53
CA PHE A 773 -29.37 8.73 -2.63
C PHE A 773 -29.25 9.17 -1.18
N GLY A 774 -30.37 9.17 -0.46
CA GLY A 774 -30.44 9.52 0.95
C GLY A 774 -30.28 11.01 1.25
N SER A 775 -30.28 11.89 0.24
CA SER A 775 -30.15 13.32 0.46
C SER A 775 -31.41 13.97 1.06
N THR A 776 -32.56 13.30 0.96
CA THR A 776 -33.83 13.80 1.46
C THR A 776 -34.62 12.72 2.19
N ASN A 777 -35.15 13.03 3.37
CA ASN A 777 -35.99 12.09 4.11
C ASN A 777 -37.12 12.80 4.89
N VAL A 778 -38.23 12.11 5.08
CA VAL A 778 -39.31 12.49 6.01
C VAL A 778 -39.62 11.33 6.93
N ALA A 779 -39.51 11.56 8.24
CA ALA A 779 -39.68 10.53 9.26
C ALA A 779 -40.67 10.94 10.34
N VAL A 780 -41.20 9.96 11.09
CA VAL A 780 -41.99 10.15 12.29
C VAL A 780 -41.08 10.06 13.52
N LEU A 781 -41.13 11.07 14.37
CA LEU A 781 -40.45 11.08 15.68
C LEU A 781 -41.45 10.76 16.78
N LYS A 782 -41.38 9.60 17.40
CA LYS A 782 -42.19 9.24 18.56
C LYS A 782 -41.65 9.88 19.82
N SER A 783 -42.30 10.93 20.33
CA SER A 783 -41.85 11.63 21.52
C SER A 783 -43.02 12.21 22.31
N ALA A 784 -42.99 11.99 23.64
CA ALA A 784 -43.93 12.64 24.57
C ALA A 784 -43.41 14.02 25.03
N ALA A 785 -42.12 14.33 24.81
CA ALA A 785 -41.50 15.59 25.27
C ALA A 785 -41.75 16.80 24.35
N LEU A 786 -42.23 16.55 23.12
CA LEU A 786 -42.51 17.57 22.11
C LEU A 786 -43.98 17.63 21.76
N PRO A 787 -44.52 18.81 21.35
CA PRO A 787 -45.92 18.94 20.95
C PRO A 787 -46.26 18.05 19.74
N GLN A 788 -47.39 17.34 19.83
CA GLN A 788 -47.84 16.50 18.72
C GLN A 788 -48.13 17.33 17.46
N GLY A 789 -47.70 16.85 16.31
CA GLY A 789 -47.86 17.52 15.01
C GLY A 789 -46.81 18.62 14.76
N SER A 790 -45.90 18.91 15.73
CA SER A 790 -44.78 19.83 15.48
C SER A 790 -43.75 19.19 14.57
N VAL A 791 -42.94 20.03 13.89
CA VAL A 791 -41.90 19.60 12.95
C VAL A 791 -40.53 19.97 13.48
N LEU A 792 -39.61 19.02 13.42
CA LEU A 792 -38.20 19.27 13.50
C LEU A 792 -37.54 19.12 12.12
N MET A 793 -36.55 19.91 11.84
CA MET A 793 -35.79 19.79 10.59
C MET A 793 -34.30 19.67 10.91
N GLU A 794 -33.68 18.64 10.37
CA GLU A 794 -32.24 18.39 10.44
C GLU A 794 -31.66 18.60 9.05
N VAL A 795 -30.55 19.34 8.98
CA VAL A 795 -29.77 19.55 7.75
C VAL A 795 -28.31 19.28 8.05
N TRP A 796 -27.70 18.49 7.20
CA TRP A 796 -26.25 18.25 7.23
C TRP A 796 -25.57 19.02 6.12
N PHE A 797 -24.54 19.74 6.46
CA PHE A 797 -23.70 20.50 5.55
C PHE A 797 -22.30 19.95 5.57
N LYS A 798 -21.69 19.79 4.38
CA LYS A 798 -20.28 19.51 4.22
C LYS A 798 -19.51 20.81 4.14
N VAL A 799 -18.45 20.92 4.91
CA VAL A 799 -17.47 22.01 4.81
C VAL A 799 -16.42 21.58 3.83
N ASP A 800 -16.30 22.27 2.72
CA ASP A 800 -15.46 21.86 1.61
C ASP A 800 -14.59 22.99 1.07
N VAL A 801 -13.44 22.64 0.51
CA VAL A 801 -12.50 23.50 -0.16
C VAL A 801 -11.97 22.80 -1.39
N VAL A 802 -12.01 23.49 -2.52
CA VAL A 802 -11.44 22.98 -3.77
C VAL A 802 -9.92 23.11 -3.71
N ALA A 803 -9.22 22.00 -3.59
CA ALA A 803 -7.78 21.96 -3.45
C ALA A 803 -7.20 20.61 -3.88
N PRO A 804 -5.93 20.56 -4.30
CA PRO A 804 -5.23 19.30 -4.55
C PRO A 804 -5.26 18.38 -3.31
N LYS A 805 -5.51 17.10 -3.51
CA LYS A 805 -5.59 16.08 -2.43
C LYS A 805 -4.32 16.06 -1.58
N ALA A 806 -3.16 16.29 -2.21
CA ALA A 806 -1.85 16.31 -1.56
C ALA A 806 -1.73 17.32 -0.40
N LEU A 807 -2.43 18.45 -0.47
CA LEU A 807 -2.41 19.47 0.59
C LEU A 807 -3.19 19.04 1.84
N ASN A 808 -4.07 18.05 1.72
CA ASN A 808 -4.90 17.49 2.80
C ASN A 808 -5.55 18.57 3.69
N LEU A 809 -6.09 19.63 3.07
CA LEU A 809 -6.71 20.77 3.78
C LEU A 809 -7.86 20.35 4.71
N PRO A 810 -8.70 19.33 4.36
CA PRO A 810 -9.75 18.85 5.25
C PRO A 810 -9.25 18.40 6.63
N SER A 811 -8.01 17.94 6.76
CA SER A 811 -7.44 17.53 8.05
C SER A 811 -7.21 18.71 9.02
N SER A 812 -7.23 19.94 8.52
CA SER A 812 -7.05 21.15 9.33
C SER A 812 -8.37 21.81 9.73
N LEU A 813 -9.51 21.29 9.22
CA LEU A 813 -10.82 21.81 9.55
C LEU A 813 -11.24 21.37 10.96
N PRO A 814 -11.85 22.26 11.76
CA PRO A 814 -12.37 21.89 13.07
C PRO A 814 -13.52 20.87 12.98
N GLN A 815 -14.29 20.93 11.92
CA GLN A 815 -15.35 20.00 11.55
C GLN A 815 -15.48 19.96 10.03
N GLN A 816 -15.64 18.76 9.47
CA GLN A 816 -15.91 18.59 8.05
C GLN A 816 -17.41 18.54 7.76
N LEU A 817 -18.22 18.21 8.76
CA LEU A 817 -19.67 18.14 8.65
C LEU A 817 -20.30 19.02 9.74
N ILE A 818 -21.23 19.89 9.34
CA ILE A 818 -22.03 20.74 10.24
C ILE A 818 -23.45 20.18 10.24
N ARG A 819 -23.92 19.75 11.41
CA ARG A 819 -25.30 19.37 11.64
C ARG A 819 -26.07 20.55 12.23
N VAL A 820 -27.21 20.89 11.62
CA VAL A 820 -28.14 21.89 12.14
C VAL A 820 -29.50 21.24 12.37
N LEU A 821 -29.97 21.26 13.62
CA LEU A 821 -31.28 20.77 14.01
C LEU A 821 -32.19 21.91 14.50
N LEU A 822 -33.23 22.21 13.75
CA LEU A 822 -34.18 23.30 14.05
C LEU A 822 -35.54 22.81 14.44
N SER A 823 -36.15 23.43 15.45
CA SER A 823 -37.59 23.27 15.72
C SER A 823 -38.43 24.07 14.72
N GLU A 824 -39.72 23.76 14.63
CA GLU A 824 -40.70 24.52 13.83
C GLU A 824 -40.68 26.03 14.12
N LYS A 825 -40.37 26.43 15.37
CA LYS A 825 -40.28 27.81 15.78
C LYS A 825 -38.93 28.46 15.49
N GLY A 826 -38.00 27.75 14.91
CA GLY A 826 -36.67 28.24 14.58
C GLY A 826 -35.62 28.18 15.74
N GLN A 827 -35.94 27.41 16.80
CA GLN A 827 -34.99 27.22 17.89
C GLN A 827 -33.92 26.20 17.44
N ASP A 828 -32.67 26.56 17.57
CA ASP A 828 -31.54 25.68 17.35
C ASP A 828 -31.41 24.67 18.51
N LEU A 829 -31.46 23.39 18.16
CA LEU A 829 -31.38 22.24 19.05
C LEU A 829 -30.13 21.39 18.79
N SER A 830 -29.28 21.80 17.86
CA SER A 830 -28.13 21.02 17.37
C SER A 830 -27.21 20.53 18.50
N GLN A 831 -26.89 21.42 19.43
CA GLN A 831 -26.03 21.11 20.58
C GLN A 831 -26.77 20.43 21.75
N LYS A 832 -28.11 20.43 21.73
CA LYS A 832 -28.91 19.88 22.84
C LYS A 832 -29.34 18.44 22.61
N ILE A 833 -29.47 18.05 21.36
CA ILE A 833 -29.96 16.73 20.96
C ILE A 833 -29.00 16.12 19.96
N ALA A 834 -28.21 15.17 20.42
CA ALA A 834 -27.31 14.42 19.56
C ALA A 834 -28.09 13.46 18.62
N PRO A 835 -27.56 13.11 17.43
CA PRO A 835 -28.23 12.20 16.48
C PRO A 835 -28.61 10.86 17.11
N GLU A 836 -27.76 10.31 17.95
CA GLU A 836 -27.94 9.02 18.62
C GLU A 836 -29.16 9.01 19.54
N ILE A 837 -29.54 10.16 20.11
CA ILE A 837 -30.74 10.31 20.95
C ILE A 837 -32.02 10.20 20.13
N LEU A 838 -32.00 10.69 18.87
CA LEU A 838 -33.17 10.67 17.98
C LEU A 838 -33.35 9.33 17.29
N LYS A 839 -32.24 8.69 16.89
CA LYS A 839 -32.26 7.47 16.05
C LYS A 839 -33.23 6.36 16.52
N PRO A 840 -33.31 6.00 17.82
CA PRO A 840 -34.24 4.95 18.31
C PRO A 840 -35.73 5.32 18.21
N TYR A 841 -36.06 6.61 18.13
CA TYR A 841 -37.44 7.12 18.11
C TYR A 841 -37.90 7.52 16.73
N LEU A 842 -37.05 7.42 15.72
CA LEU A 842 -37.36 7.72 14.33
C LEU A 842 -37.92 6.49 13.62
N HIS A 843 -39.08 6.64 13.01
CA HIS A 843 -39.75 5.57 12.26
C HIS A 843 -40.08 6.02 10.85
N HIS A 844 -40.18 5.04 9.96
CA HIS A 844 -40.54 5.24 8.57
C HIS A 844 -41.95 5.82 8.44
N LEU A 845 -42.14 6.69 7.45
CA LEU A 845 -43.43 7.22 7.03
C LEU A 845 -43.66 6.82 5.55
N ASP A 846 -44.88 6.41 5.22
CA ASP A 846 -45.22 6.04 3.85
C ASP A 846 -45.11 7.22 2.87
N GLY A 847 -44.80 6.95 1.59
CA GLY A 847 -44.52 7.99 0.61
C GLY A 847 -45.68 8.98 0.37
N ASN A 848 -46.96 8.58 0.52
CA ASN A 848 -48.12 9.50 0.38
C ASN A 848 -48.19 10.46 1.56
N SER A 849 -47.96 9.96 2.78
CA SER A 849 -47.95 10.77 3.99
C SER A 849 -46.73 11.71 3.98
N CYS A 850 -45.58 11.27 3.50
CA CYS A 850 -44.43 12.12 3.29
C CYS A 850 -44.74 13.33 2.39
N ARG A 851 -45.34 13.10 1.24
CA ARG A 851 -45.71 14.16 0.29
C ARG A 851 -46.70 15.13 0.90
N GLN A 852 -47.68 14.64 1.67
CA GLN A 852 -48.66 15.50 2.38
C GLN A 852 -47.98 16.40 3.42
N VAL A 853 -47.02 15.86 4.19
CA VAL A 853 -46.23 16.63 5.17
C VAL A 853 -45.47 17.74 4.48
N VAL A 854 -44.71 17.42 3.42
CA VAL A 854 -43.93 18.42 2.69
C VAL A 854 -44.81 19.50 2.11
N LYS A 855 -45.93 19.13 1.48
CA LYS A 855 -46.87 20.09 0.91
C LYS A 855 -47.52 20.98 1.98
N ALA A 856 -47.94 20.41 3.12
CA ALA A 856 -48.60 21.15 4.21
C ALA A 856 -47.67 22.05 5.00
N ARG A 857 -46.37 21.76 5.00
CA ARG A 857 -45.33 22.47 5.78
C ARG A 857 -44.27 23.18 4.91
N ARG A 858 -44.55 23.35 3.63
CA ARG A 858 -43.62 23.90 2.65
C ARG A 858 -42.96 25.20 3.11
N GLU A 859 -43.75 26.20 3.48
CA GLU A 859 -43.26 27.51 3.92
C GLU A 859 -42.34 27.41 5.16
N VAL A 860 -42.68 26.52 6.10
CA VAL A 860 -41.87 26.27 7.30
C VAL A 860 -40.54 25.60 6.91
N ILE A 861 -40.58 24.62 6.04
CA ILE A 861 -39.40 23.91 5.57
C ILE A 861 -38.46 24.88 4.87
N GLU A 862 -38.94 25.68 3.92
CA GLU A 862 -38.13 26.68 3.20
C GLU A 862 -37.52 27.71 4.16
N ALA A 863 -38.31 28.26 5.08
CA ALA A 863 -37.82 29.23 6.05
C ALA A 863 -36.79 28.63 7.02
N ARG A 864 -36.97 27.42 7.50
CA ARG A 864 -36.00 26.74 8.40
C ARG A 864 -34.75 26.32 7.66
N TYR A 865 -34.87 25.93 6.39
CA TYR A 865 -33.68 25.63 5.57
C TYR A 865 -32.80 26.86 5.36
N GLN A 866 -33.39 28.00 5.03
CA GLN A 866 -32.63 29.26 4.90
C GLN A 866 -31.95 29.63 6.22
N GLN A 867 -32.65 29.49 7.34
CA GLN A 867 -32.08 29.70 8.67
C GLN A 867 -30.91 28.71 8.95
N ALA A 868 -31.05 27.43 8.60
CA ALA A 868 -30.00 26.42 8.77
C ALA A 868 -28.76 26.78 7.93
N LEU A 869 -28.97 27.20 6.68
CA LEU A 869 -27.89 27.64 5.80
C LEU A 869 -27.15 28.87 6.33
N GLU A 870 -27.91 29.84 6.88
CA GLU A 870 -27.33 31.03 7.51
C GLU A 870 -26.49 30.66 8.75
N LEU A 871 -26.97 29.73 9.59
CA LEU A 871 -26.23 29.23 10.75
C LEU A 871 -24.93 28.54 10.33
N ALA A 872 -25.00 27.67 9.33
CA ALA A 872 -23.83 26.98 8.80
C ALA A 872 -22.82 27.97 8.19
N ARG A 873 -23.29 28.94 7.42
CA ARG A 873 -22.45 30.00 6.85
C ARG A 873 -21.83 30.91 7.90
N SER A 874 -22.54 31.19 8.98
CA SER A 874 -22.04 32.04 10.07
C SER A 874 -20.86 31.42 10.83
N ALA A 875 -20.70 30.09 10.76
CA ALA A 875 -19.56 29.36 11.34
C ALA A 875 -18.29 29.45 10.48
N LEU A 876 -18.41 29.69 9.16
CA LEU A 876 -17.29 29.66 8.23
C LEU A 876 -16.13 30.64 8.58
N PRO A 877 -16.35 31.90 8.99
CA PRO A 877 -15.24 32.81 9.31
C PRO A 877 -14.35 32.24 10.42
N ASN A 878 -14.98 31.67 11.46
CA ASN A 878 -14.25 31.04 12.57
C ASN A 878 -13.54 29.77 12.12
N PHE A 879 -14.18 28.94 11.29
CA PHE A 879 -13.56 27.72 10.72
C PHE A 879 -12.37 28.05 9.83
N LYS A 880 -12.48 29.09 9.00
CA LYS A 880 -11.36 29.58 8.18
C LYS A 880 -10.18 29.98 9.03
N GLN A 881 -10.43 30.76 10.10
CA GLN A 881 -9.35 31.18 10.97
C GLN A 881 -8.71 29.98 11.68
N GLN A 882 -9.50 29.12 12.28
CA GLN A 882 -8.99 27.91 12.95
C GLN A 882 -8.24 26.98 11.99
N ALA A 883 -8.77 26.74 10.80
CA ALA A 883 -8.12 25.92 9.81
C ALA A 883 -6.77 26.52 9.37
N LYS A 884 -6.71 27.83 9.17
CA LYS A 884 -5.45 28.53 8.84
C LYS A 884 -4.44 28.46 9.98
N GLU A 885 -4.88 28.58 11.21
CA GLU A 885 -4.01 28.45 12.38
C GLU A 885 -3.46 27.02 12.48
N VAL A 886 -4.31 26.01 12.40
CA VAL A 886 -3.90 24.60 12.46
C VAL A 886 -2.96 24.27 11.30
N TYR A 887 -3.36 24.60 10.06
CA TYR A 887 -2.57 24.33 8.86
C TYR A 887 -1.25 25.11 8.87
N GLY A 888 -1.32 26.39 9.15
CA GLY A 888 -0.15 27.27 9.21
C GLY A 888 0.85 26.84 10.28
N ASN A 889 0.39 26.54 11.49
CA ASN A 889 1.24 26.12 12.59
C ASN A 889 1.90 24.75 12.33
N LYS A 890 1.16 23.79 11.75
CA LYS A 890 1.71 22.49 11.37
C LYS A 890 2.90 22.64 10.42
N TRP A 891 2.73 23.42 9.35
CA TRP A 891 3.80 23.63 8.37
C TRP A 891 4.90 24.54 8.91
N GLN A 892 4.56 25.58 9.67
CA GLN A 892 5.55 26.49 10.28
C GLN A 892 6.45 25.74 11.25
N TYR A 893 5.88 24.88 12.09
CA TYR A 893 6.66 24.04 13.00
C TYR A 893 7.69 23.18 12.24
N GLU A 894 7.26 22.52 11.16
CA GLU A 894 8.18 21.69 10.37
C GLU A 894 9.21 22.53 9.60
N ILE A 895 8.82 23.67 9.05
CA ILE A 895 9.75 24.61 8.39
C ILE A 895 10.79 25.14 9.40
N ASP A 896 10.37 25.56 10.58
CA ASP A 896 11.26 26.07 11.62
C ASP A 896 12.20 24.97 12.12
N ARG A 897 11.65 23.77 12.34
CA ARG A 897 12.44 22.59 12.71
C ARG A 897 13.51 22.27 11.66
N LEU A 898 13.14 22.16 10.39
CA LEU A 898 14.10 21.88 9.32
C LEU A 898 15.12 23.01 9.14
N THR A 899 14.69 24.27 9.26
CA THR A 899 15.58 25.44 9.17
C THR A 899 16.60 25.45 10.32
N TYR A 900 16.17 25.08 11.53
CA TYR A 900 17.06 24.94 12.67
C TYR A 900 18.03 23.76 12.47
N LEU A 901 17.53 22.59 12.12
CA LEU A 901 18.33 21.38 11.92
C LEU A 901 19.33 21.53 10.77
N LYS A 902 19.01 22.29 9.73
CA LYS A 902 19.93 22.58 8.61
C LYS A 902 21.27 23.20 9.07
N GLN A 903 21.29 23.87 10.22
CA GLN A 903 22.55 24.44 10.75
C GLN A 903 23.53 23.37 11.22
N PHE A 904 23.06 22.17 11.53
CA PHE A 904 23.81 21.06 12.09
C PHE A 904 23.79 19.81 11.22
N ASN A 905 22.72 19.61 10.48
CA ASN A 905 22.50 18.40 9.66
C ASN A 905 22.46 18.78 8.17
N PRO A 906 23.51 18.49 7.41
CA PRO A 906 23.58 18.80 5.99
C PRO A 906 22.62 17.98 5.12
N SER A 907 21.96 16.93 5.67
CA SER A 907 20.94 16.14 4.91
C SER A 907 19.64 16.91 4.65
N ILE A 908 19.48 18.09 5.24
CA ILE A 908 18.31 18.92 5.04
C ILE A 908 18.53 19.89 3.87
N ARG A 909 17.81 19.63 2.79
CA ARG A 909 17.98 20.35 1.54
C ARG A 909 17.20 21.68 1.54
N GLU A 910 17.75 22.66 0.83
CA GLU A 910 17.13 23.97 0.66
C GLU A 910 15.81 23.91 -0.13
N ASP A 911 15.79 23.06 -1.15
CA ASP A 911 14.60 22.84 -1.98
C ASP A 911 13.46 22.16 -1.21
N GLU A 912 13.76 21.32 -0.22
CA GLU A 912 12.75 20.74 0.69
C GLU A 912 12.06 21.84 1.49
N ILE A 913 12.83 22.73 2.14
CA ILE A 913 12.28 23.86 2.91
C ILE A 913 11.48 24.80 2.00
N ALA A 914 12.03 25.17 0.84
CA ALA A 914 11.35 26.03 -0.12
C ALA A 914 10.04 25.44 -0.63
N ARG A 915 10.00 24.11 -0.85
CA ARG A 915 8.78 23.39 -1.23
C ARG A 915 7.73 23.44 -0.12
N LEU A 916 8.12 23.20 1.14
CA LEU A 916 7.18 23.29 2.28
C LEU A 916 6.62 24.71 2.44
N GLN A 917 7.45 25.74 2.28
CA GLN A 917 7.00 27.14 2.29
C GLN A 917 6.00 27.44 1.18
N LYS A 918 6.24 26.90 -0.04
CA LYS A 918 5.31 27.03 -1.16
C LYS A 918 3.98 26.36 -0.85
N LEU A 919 3.99 25.10 -0.36
CA LEU A 919 2.79 24.35 0.02
C LEU A 919 2.01 25.02 1.15
N GLN A 920 2.70 25.56 2.17
CA GLN A 920 2.06 26.35 3.24
C GLN A 920 1.31 27.55 2.67
N LYS A 921 1.98 28.34 1.83
CA LYS A 921 1.41 29.55 1.22
C LYS A 921 0.21 29.21 0.32
N GLU A 922 0.33 28.18 -0.48
CA GLU A 922 -0.73 27.71 -1.38
C GLU A 922 -1.95 27.24 -0.58
N GLY A 923 -1.77 26.35 0.39
CA GLY A 923 -2.86 25.87 1.22
C GLY A 923 -3.56 26.97 2.02
N LEU A 924 -2.80 27.93 2.60
CA LEU A 924 -3.39 29.08 3.28
C LEU A 924 -4.23 29.96 2.34
N SER A 925 -3.81 30.10 1.09
CA SER A 925 -4.58 30.82 0.05
C SER A 925 -5.86 30.09 -0.32
N LEU A 926 -5.79 28.77 -0.51
CA LEU A 926 -6.94 27.95 -0.89
C LEU A 926 -7.99 27.87 0.23
N LEU A 927 -7.60 27.92 1.51
CA LEU A 927 -8.52 27.97 2.65
C LEU A 927 -9.43 29.20 2.65
N GLU A 928 -9.10 30.27 1.90
CA GLU A 928 -10.03 31.41 1.69
C GLU A 928 -11.28 30.99 0.91
N GLY A 929 -11.17 29.99 0.03
CA GLY A 929 -12.27 29.44 -0.72
C GLY A 929 -13.19 28.47 0.03
N LEU A 930 -13.01 28.32 1.35
CA LEU A 930 -13.83 27.44 2.17
C LEU A 930 -15.33 27.77 2.04
N SER A 931 -16.14 26.78 1.79
CA SER A 931 -17.58 26.91 1.58
C SER A 931 -18.36 25.80 2.31
N VAL A 932 -19.67 25.97 2.43
CA VAL A 932 -20.57 24.92 2.92
C VAL A 932 -21.54 24.53 1.84
N THR A 933 -21.69 23.22 1.64
CA THR A 933 -22.64 22.61 0.72
C THR A 933 -23.65 21.74 1.50
N PRO A 934 -24.96 21.85 1.23
CA PRO A 934 -25.95 20.99 1.87
C PRO A 934 -25.87 19.57 1.29
N GLU A 935 -25.77 18.58 2.16
CA GLU A 935 -25.60 17.17 1.79
C GLU A 935 -26.88 16.35 2.00
N ALA A 936 -27.60 16.63 3.10
CA ALA A 936 -28.81 15.91 3.42
C ALA A 936 -29.79 16.74 4.25
N ILE A 937 -31.08 16.50 4.05
CA ILE A 937 -32.18 17.12 4.80
C ILE A 937 -33.14 16.04 5.29
N GLN A 938 -33.50 16.09 6.57
CA GLN A 938 -34.53 15.26 7.17
C GLN A 938 -35.59 16.12 7.85
N VAL A 939 -36.87 15.88 7.54
CA VAL A 939 -38.02 16.49 8.21
C VAL A 939 -38.66 15.45 9.12
N MET A 940 -38.80 15.76 10.41
CA MET A 940 -39.33 14.85 11.42
C MET A 940 -40.65 15.38 11.96
N VAL A 941 -41.71 14.59 11.86
CA VAL A 941 -43.05 14.94 12.41
C VAL A 941 -43.24 14.26 13.75
N VAL A 942 -43.49 15.05 14.80
CA VAL A 942 -43.67 14.53 16.15
C VAL A 942 -45.04 13.89 16.30
N VAL A 943 -45.07 12.63 16.76
CA VAL A 943 -46.30 11.91 17.14
C VAL A 943 -46.16 11.39 18.58
N LYS A 944 -47.29 11.09 19.23
CA LYS A 944 -47.23 10.42 20.52
C LYS A 944 -46.68 9.01 20.39
N PRO A 945 -45.91 8.51 21.38
CA PRO A 945 -45.39 7.16 21.43
C PRO A 945 -46.42 6.08 21.28
#